data_bfd6597ec9822429f884a01150ff4003
#
_entry.id   bfd6597ec9822429f884a01150ff4003
#
_cell.length_a   1.000
_cell.length_b   1.000
_cell.length_c   1.000
_cell.angle_alpha   90.00
_cell.angle_beta   90.00
_cell.angle_gamma   90.00
#
_symmetry.space_group_name_H-M   'P 1'
#
loop_
_entity.id
_entity.type
_entity.pdbx_description
1 polymer ?
#
loop_
_entity_poly.entity_id
_entity_poly.type
_entity_poly.pdbx_seq_one_letter_code
_entity_poly.pdbx_strand_id
1 'polypeptide(L)'
;ALINLHLATAQIGKPGAGPFSLTGQPNAMGGREVGGMANLLSAHRDLANPQHRAEVAALWGVADVPSQPGKTAVEMFQAAADGEIKALWIACTNPAQSMPDQATVRRALQRAEFVVVQEAFATAETCAYADLLLPATTWGEKTGTVTNSERRISRVRTAVPAPGEARHDWAIAVQFAHQLEARLRPGQPTLFPYTTDHADQGAQAVWNEHRESTRGRDLDITGLSWTLLESAGPQQWPCPANLTDSGNDDNSATTLPTRTRDIGKARLYEDGIFPTADGRARFAAHAWQPTAEQRESRYPFSLTTGRLRDQWHGMTRTGTLGRLFGHVAEPSVQLHPQDMERRQLKNGDLVHVTSKRGSIVVPVQADATVGLSQAFMAMHWGSEFLSGCSSTGERLAGVNALTTSAFCPTSKQPELKHAAVKVLKAELPWTLLAMAWLPADSAQDVREALAALMAQFPLFQFTSCVPFSNNTPLNEPGRERMGVLLRAAAHEPPPDAIIERIEALIGLATADTLRYADQKRGQRRAARLVRHGNATMLEAIVLAGDTSAEGWLKTLLQEELPAQSYGRLLLVPGAKAPVAVQSRGKPVCTCLNVTDAAITTELAQCHGTDADRLAQLQGKLHCGTNCGSCLPELKRMVRSTGPLASKHMAQAAT
;
A
#
# COMPACT_ATOMS: atom_id res chain seq x y z
N ALA A 1 26.20 -2.49 5.69
CA ALA A 1 26.36 -3.79 6.37
C ALA A 1 26.02 -4.97 5.46
N LEU A 2 24.81 -5.06 4.85
CA LEU A 2 24.42 -6.20 4.01
C LEU A 2 25.34 -6.38 2.78
N ILE A 3 25.69 -5.31 2.08
CA ILE A 3 26.62 -5.37 0.94
C ILE A 3 28.00 -5.86 1.42
N ASN A 4 28.52 -5.35 2.54
CA ASN A 4 29.78 -5.81 3.10
C ASN A 4 29.78 -7.31 3.42
N LEU A 5 28.66 -7.83 3.97
CA LEU A 5 28.50 -9.25 4.23
C LEU A 5 28.62 -10.07 2.94
N HIS A 6 27.93 -9.65 1.88
CA HIS A 6 27.98 -10.34 0.60
C HIS A 6 29.35 -10.24 -0.09
N LEU A 7 30.07 -9.13 0.08
CA LEU A 7 31.46 -9.00 -0.38
C LEU A 7 32.39 -9.92 0.39
N ALA A 8 32.32 -9.90 1.74
CA ALA A 8 33.17 -10.73 2.59
C ALA A 8 32.97 -12.24 2.37
N THR A 9 31.79 -12.65 1.98
CA THR A 9 31.45 -14.05 1.68
C THR A 9 31.51 -14.39 0.19
N ALA A 10 31.97 -13.46 -0.65
CA ALA A 10 32.12 -13.61 -2.10
C ALA A 10 30.80 -14.06 -2.79
N GLN A 11 29.67 -13.47 -2.41
CA GLN A 11 28.36 -13.83 -2.96
C GLN A 11 27.90 -12.91 -4.11
N ILE A 12 28.55 -11.76 -4.33
CA ILE A 12 28.18 -10.85 -5.41
C ILE A 12 28.67 -11.43 -6.76
N GLY A 13 27.80 -11.37 -7.77
CA GLY A 13 28.05 -11.91 -9.11
C GLY A 13 27.73 -13.40 -9.29
N LYS A 14 27.39 -14.13 -8.22
CA LYS A 14 27.04 -15.55 -8.30
C LYS A 14 25.55 -15.75 -8.54
N PRO A 15 25.14 -16.81 -9.28
CA PRO A 15 23.74 -17.17 -9.46
C PRO A 15 23.02 -17.40 -8.13
N GLY A 16 21.83 -16.79 -7.95
CA GLY A 16 21.00 -16.97 -6.76
C GLY A 16 21.56 -16.37 -5.48
N ALA A 17 22.63 -15.56 -5.54
CA ALA A 17 23.29 -14.96 -4.40
C ALA A 17 23.47 -13.44 -4.57
N GLY A 18 23.85 -12.76 -3.49
CA GLY A 18 24.07 -11.31 -3.48
C GLY A 18 22.94 -10.52 -2.81
N PRO A 19 23.13 -9.21 -2.60
CA PRO A 19 22.11 -8.34 -2.03
C PRO A 19 21.02 -8.07 -3.06
N PHE A 20 19.76 -8.21 -2.65
CA PHE A 20 18.60 -7.96 -3.50
C PHE A 20 17.62 -7.00 -2.83
N SER A 21 17.19 -5.96 -3.54
CA SER A 21 16.23 -5.00 -3.04
C SER A 21 14.80 -5.40 -3.45
N LEU A 22 13.97 -5.71 -2.46
CA LEU A 22 12.54 -5.95 -2.66
C LEU A 22 11.79 -4.61 -2.63
N THR A 23 11.94 -3.82 -3.69
CA THR A 23 11.22 -2.55 -3.80
C THR A 23 9.73 -2.78 -4.05
N GLY A 24 8.89 -1.92 -3.45
CA GLY A 24 7.44 -1.99 -3.65
C GLY A 24 6.97 -1.32 -4.94
N GLN A 25 7.64 -0.26 -5.36
CA GLN A 25 7.27 0.48 -6.57
C GLN A 25 7.70 -0.28 -7.82
N PRO A 26 6.81 -0.40 -8.84
CA PRO A 26 7.11 -1.17 -10.06
C PRO A 26 8.28 -0.62 -10.87
N ASN A 27 8.54 0.70 -10.80
CA ASN A 27 9.57 1.38 -11.56
C ASN A 27 10.59 2.13 -10.69
N ALA A 28 10.85 1.66 -9.46
CA ALA A 28 11.83 2.31 -8.58
C ALA A 28 13.24 2.31 -9.15
N MET A 29 13.62 1.24 -9.85
CA MET A 29 14.91 1.14 -10.55
C MET A 29 14.96 2.16 -11.70
N GLY A 30 13.95 2.22 -12.55
CA GLY A 30 13.86 3.18 -13.65
C GLY A 30 13.87 4.64 -13.17
N GLY A 31 13.19 4.96 -12.08
CA GLY A 31 13.26 6.28 -11.46
C GLY A 31 14.68 6.67 -11.04
N ARG A 32 15.48 5.72 -10.56
CA ARG A 32 16.91 5.93 -10.25
C ARG A 32 17.76 6.08 -11.52
N GLU A 33 17.48 5.30 -12.55
CA GLU A 33 18.19 5.34 -13.83
C GLU A 33 18.10 6.70 -14.52
N VAL A 34 16.95 7.36 -14.42
CA VAL A 34 16.71 8.71 -14.99
C VAL A 34 17.14 9.85 -14.07
N GLY A 35 17.69 9.55 -12.87
CA GLY A 35 18.15 10.56 -11.93
C GLY A 35 17.03 11.17 -11.06
N GLY A 36 15.94 10.45 -10.82
CA GLY A 36 14.80 10.92 -10.01
C GLY A 36 15.08 11.00 -8.50
N MET A 37 16.23 11.49 -8.09
CA MET A 37 16.66 11.70 -6.69
C MET A 37 17.38 13.04 -6.55
N ALA A 38 17.37 13.62 -5.35
CA ALA A 38 17.90 14.96 -5.09
C ALA A 38 19.37 15.16 -5.46
N ASN A 39 20.18 14.10 -5.48
CA ASN A 39 21.62 14.14 -5.72
C ASN A 39 22.07 13.42 -7.00
N LEU A 40 21.14 12.90 -7.80
CA LEU A 40 21.44 12.16 -9.02
C LEU A 40 21.00 12.91 -10.28
N LEU A 41 21.73 12.63 -11.36
CA LEU A 41 21.39 13.01 -12.74
C LEU A 41 21.20 11.73 -13.57
N SER A 42 20.72 11.88 -14.82
CA SER A 42 20.46 10.77 -15.74
C SER A 42 21.65 9.80 -15.82
N ALA A 43 21.33 8.51 -15.94
CA ALA A 43 22.27 7.41 -16.13
C ALA A 43 23.33 7.31 -15.00
N HIS A 44 22.87 7.32 -13.75
CA HIS A 44 23.67 7.21 -12.53
C HIS A 44 24.78 8.28 -12.41
N ARG A 45 24.61 9.42 -13.04
CA ARG A 45 25.52 10.55 -12.87
C ARG A 45 25.30 11.20 -11.52
N ASP A 46 26.40 11.60 -10.88
CA ASP A 46 26.40 12.27 -9.59
C ASP A 46 26.38 13.79 -9.80
N LEU A 47 25.43 14.48 -9.19
CA LEU A 47 25.30 15.94 -9.23
C LEU A 47 26.53 16.65 -8.65
N ALA A 48 27.22 16.05 -7.68
CA ALA A 48 28.45 16.61 -7.11
C ALA A 48 29.63 16.58 -8.08
N ASN A 49 29.63 15.71 -9.10
CA ASN A 49 30.74 15.55 -10.05
C ASN A 49 30.63 16.60 -11.18
N PRO A 50 31.63 17.50 -11.32
CA PRO A 50 31.61 18.55 -12.36
C PRO A 50 31.58 18.00 -13.79
N GLN A 51 32.28 16.88 -14.07
CA GLN A 51 32.26 16.26 -15.39
C GLN A 51 30.90 15.69 -15.72
N HIS A 52 30.20 15.04 -14.77
CA HIS A 52 28.88 14.52 -14.95
C HIS A 52 27.87 15.65 -15.24
N ARG A 53 27.98 16.79 -14.55
CA ARG A 53 27.15 17.97 -14.87
C ARG A 53 27.40 18.51 -16.26
N ALA A 54 28.67 18.61 -16.69
CA ALA A 54 29.00 19.06 -18.03
C ALA A 54 28.45 18.12 -19.12
N GLU A 55 28.51 16.81 -18.92
CA GLU A 55 27.91 15.82 -19.81
C GLU A 55 26.40 16.01 -19.92
N VAL A 56 25.70 16.22 -18.81
CA VAL A 56 24.24 16.43 -18.81
C VAL A 56 23.88 17.79 -19.40
N ALA A 57 24.63 18.84 -19.11
CA ALA A 57 24.44 20.15 -19.72
C ALA A 57 24.53 20.08 -21.26
N ALA A 58 25.51 19.32 -21.77
CA ALA A 58 25.65 19.07 -23.21
C ALA A 58 24.46 18.27 -23.78
N LEU A 59 24.01 17.23 -23.10
CA LEU A 59 22.85 16.41 -23.49
C LEU A 59 21.56 17.25 -23.56
N TRP A 60 21.37 18.16 -22.61
CA TRP A 60 20.17 19.02 -22.52
C TRP A 60 20.27 20.31 -23.35
N GLY A 61 21.42 20.61 -23.91
CA GLY A 61 21.65 21.85 -24.66
C GLY A 61 21.57 23.11 -23.78
N VAL A 62 21.97 23.01 -22.52
CA VAL A 62 21.97 24.11 -21.54
C VAL A 62 23.41 24.50 -21.17
N ALA A 63 23.58 25.72 -20.69
CA ALA A 63 24.92 26.24 -20.36
C ALA A 63 25.50 25.57 -19.11
N ASP A 64 24.68 25.26 -18.11
CA ASP A 64 25.10 24.68 -16.82
C ASP A 64 23.97 23.91 -16.14
N VAL A 65 24.35 23.01 -15.23
CA VAL A 65 23.46 22.28 -14.32
C VAL A 65 23.83 22.66 -12.88
N PRO A 66 22.87 22.98 -12.00
CA PRO A 66 23.16 23.36 -10.62
C PRO A 66 24.05 22.35 -9.91
N SER A 67 25.06 22.84 -9.17
CA SER A 67 26.03 21.99 -8.48
C SER A 67 25.60 21.53 -7.08
N GLN A 68 24.59 22.16 -6.52
CA GLN A 68 24.07 21.84 -5.19
C GLN A 68 22.75 21.10 -5.30
N PRO A 69 22.58 20.01 -4.53
CA PRO A 69 21.31 19.31 -4.47
C PRO A 69 20.23 20.20 -3.83
N GLY A 70 18.98 20.00 -4.24
CA GLY A 70 17.84 20.56 -3.53
C GLY A 70 17.65 19.93 -2.15
N LYS A 71 16.69 20.48 -1.40
CA LYS A 71 16.28 19.90 -0.11
C LYS A 71 15.71 18.49 -0.30
N THR A 72 16.03 17.57 0.60
CA THR A 72 15.43 16.22 0.62
C THR A 72 14.00 16.27 1.16
N ALA A 73 13.23 15.19 1.05
CA ALA A 73 11.81 15.20 1.36
C ALA A 73 11.48 15.76 2.76
N VAL A 74 12.16 15.30 3.82
CA VAL A 74 11.91 15.81 5.18
C VAL A 74 12.32 17.30 5.29
N GLU A 75 13.48 17.65 4.75
CA GLU A 75 13.98 19.04 4.76
C GLU A 75 13.06 19.98 3.96
N MET A 76 12.51 19.50 2.84
CA MET A 76 11.58 20.26 1.99
C MET A 76 10.27 20.57 2.71
N PHE A 77 9.66 19.59 3.36
CA PHE A 77 8.41 19.81 4.11
C PHE A 77 8.64 20.66 5.36
N GLN A 78 9.80 20.54 6.01
CA GLN A 78 10.15 21.46 7.10
C GLN A 78 10.29 22.90 6.59
N ALA A 79 11.02 23.11 5.50
CA ALA A 79 11.20 24.44 4.91
C ALA A 79 9.88 25.05 4.42
N ALA A 80 8.96 24.24 3.87
CA ALA A 80 7.63 24.70 3.52
C ALA A 80 6.80 25.05 4.76
N ALA A 81 6.89 24.25 5.82
CA ALA A 81 6.25 24.55 7.11
C ALA A 81 6.79 25.83 7.76
N ASP A 82 8.05 26.18 7.51
CA ASP A 82 8.71 27.39 8.00
C ASP A 82 8.47 28.61 7.07
N GLY A 83 7.90 28.38 5.87
CA GLY A 83 7.56 29.42 4.88
C GLY A 83 8.69 29.81 3.93
N GLU A 84 9.80 29.06 3.93
CA GLU A 84 10.89 29.24 2.96
C GLU A 84 10.49 28.79 1.54
N ILE A 85 9.69 27.70 1.46
CA ILE A 85 9.15 27.18 0.21
C ILE A 85 7.69 27.63 0.11
N LYS A 86 7.38 28.36 -0.97
CA LYS A 86 6.07 28.98 -1.19
C LYS A 86 5.16 28.14 -2.09
N ALA A 87 5.74 27.35 -3.02
CA ALA A 87 4.99 26.52 -3.92
C ALA A 87 5.51 25.08 -3.93
N LEU A 88 4.61 24.11 -3.97
CA LEU A 88 4.92 22.68 -4.04
C LEU A 88 4.23 22.07 -5.27
N TRP A 89 4.97 21.29 -6.04
CA TRP A 89 4.41 20.39 -7.04
C TRP A 89 4.66 18.96 -6.60
N ILE A 90 3.59 18.27 -6.26
CA ILE A 90 3.60 16.90 -5.72
C ILE A 90 3.06 15.97 -6.80
N ALA A 91 3.90 15.05 -7.28
CA ALA A 91 3.55 14.11 -8.34
C ALA A 91 3.71 12.66 -7.87
N CYS A 92 2.68 11.83 -8.10
CA CYS A 92 2.70 10.37 -7.90
C CYS A 92 3.00 9.92 -6.45
N THR A 93 2.83 10.79 -5.45
CA THR A 93 3.04 10.47 -4.04
C THR A 93 2.00 11.15 -3.15
N ASN A 94 1.81 10.62 -1.94
CA ASN A 94 0.78 11.08 -0.99
C ASN A 94 1.44 11.46 0.35
N PRO A 95 2.17 12.60 0.44
CA PRO A 95 2.91 13.00 1.64
C PRO A 95 2.03 13.21 2.87
N ALA A 96 0.79 13.66 2.71
CA ALA A 96 -0.16 13.79 3.83
C ALA A 96 -0.47 12.46 4.53
N GLN A 97 -0.10 11.30 3.93
CA GLN A 97 -0.22 9.99 4.53
C GLN A 97 1.16 9.33 4.73
N SER A 98 2.07 9.42 3.76
CA SER A 98 3.29 8.61 3.71
C SER A 98 4.50 9.20 4.43
N MET A 99 4.54 10.51 4.65
CA MET A 99 5.65 11.18 5.33
C MET A 99 5.54 11.01 6.87
N PRO A 100 6.67 10.99 7.59
CA PRO A 100 6.66 11.04 9.06
C PRO A 100 6.24 12.43 9.56
N ASP A 101 5.96 12.52 10.86
CA ASP A 101 5.63 13.79 11.51
C ASP A 101 4.52 14.55 10.75
N GLN A 102 3.36 13.96 10.71
CA GLN A 102 2.22 14.46 9.93
C GLN A 102 1.80 15.88 10.33
N ALA A 103 2.06 16.32 11.55
CA ALA A 103 1.78 17.69 11.96
C ALA A 103 2.60 18.70 11.15
N THR A 104 3.89 18.44 10.96
CA THR A 104 4.77 19.29 10.12
C THR A 104 4.36 19.25 8.66
N VAL A 105 4.03 18.07 8.12
CA VAL A 105 3.60 17.92 6.72
C VAL A 105 2.31 18.70 6.45
N ARG A 106 1.31 18.57 7.31
CA ARG A 106 0.02 19.28 7.16
C ARG A 106 0.21 20.80 7.27
N ARG A 107 1.02 21.25 8.22
CA ARG A 107 1.39 22.69 8.35
C ARG A 107 2.10 23.19 7.09
N ALA A 108 2.98 22.39 6.48
CA ALA A 108 3.65 22.74 5.24
C ALA A 108 2.67 22.92 4.07
N LEU A 109 1.76 21.94 3.89
CA LEU A 109 0.75 21.99 2.85
C LEU A 109 -0.25 23.14 3.02
N GLN A 110 -0.60 23.50 4.27
CA GLN A 110 -1.49 24.62 4.58
C GLN A 110 -0.82 25.99 4.44
N ARG A 111 0.50 26.05 4.65
CA ARG A 111 1.26 27.31 4.60
C ARG A 111 1.77 27.66 3.22
N ALA A 112 1.98 26.68 2.35
CA ALA A 112 2.40 26.93 0.97
C ALA A 112 1.36 27.81 0.26
N GLU A 113 1.84 28.81 -0.49
CA GLU A 113 0.99 29.76 -1.22
C GLU A 113 0.34 29.09 -2.45
N PHE A 114 0.93 28.00 -2.96
CA PHE A 114 0.41 27.25 -4.11
C PHE A 114 0.83 25.79 -4.05
N VAL A 115 -0.14 24.89 -4.03
CA VAL A 115 0.07 23.44 -4.02
C VAL A 115 -0.54 22.82 -5.27
N VAL A 116 0.30 22.25 -6.12
CA VAL A 116 -0.11 21.47 -7.29
C VAL A 116 0.03 19.99 -6.94
N VAL A 117 -1.03 19.22 -7.14
CA VAL A 117 -1.00 17.75 -6.96
C VAL A 117 -1.33 17.08 -8.29
N GLN A 118 -0.41 16.25 -8.75
CA GLN A 118 -0.55 15.42 -9.95
C GLN A 118 -0.77 13.98 -9.51
N GLU A 119 -2.01 13.49 -9.63
CA GLU A 119 -2.41 12.20 -9.06
C GLU A 119 -3.47 11.51 -9.93
N ALA A 120 -3.48 10.19 -9.90
CA ALA A 120 -4.47 9.36 -10.60
C ALA A 120 -5.76 9.13 -9.79
N PHE A 121 -5.72 9.35 -8.47
CA PHE A 121 -6.84 9.13 -7.55
C PHE A 121 -7.11 10.38 -6.71
N ALA A 122 -8.25 11.01 -6.92
CA ALA A 122 -8.65 12.21 -6.19
C ALA A 122 -8.87 11.97 -4.68
N THR A 123 -9.03 10.70 -4.27
CA THR A 123 -9.19 10.29 -2.86
C THR A 123 -7.89 10.33 -2.06
N ALA A 124 -6.72 10.49 -2.71
CA ALA A 124 -5.46 10.63 -2.01
C ALA A 124 -5.50 11.82 -1.04
N GLU A 125 -5.11 11.60 0.21
CA GLU A 125 -5.24 12.60 1.30
C GLU A 125 -4.59 13.95 0.97
N THR A 126 -3.48 13.92 0.22
CA THR A 126 -2.78 15.14 -0.21
C THR A 126 -3.63 16.00 -1.16
N CYS A 127 -4.55 15.39 -1.93
CA CYS A 127 -5.42 16.12 -2.84
C CYS A 127 -6.32 17.14 -2.13
N ALA A 128 -6.66 16.91 -0.86
CA ALA A 128 -7.45 17.85 -0.06
C ALA A 128 -6.75 19.19 0.23
N TYR A 129 -5.44 19.28 -0.01
CA TYR A 129 -4.63 20.49 0.18
C TYR A 129 -4.26 21.18 -1.14
N ALA A 130 -4.69 20.63 -2.28
CA ALA A 130 -4.29 21.13 -3.57
C ALA A 130 -5.08 22.39 -3.98
N ASP A 131 -4.39 23.42 -4.45
CA ASP A 131 -4.98 24.54 -5.17
C ASP A 131 -5.25 24.17 -6.64
N LEU A 132 -4.45 23.23 -7.20
CA LEU A 132 -4.60 22.71 -8.55
C LEU A 132 -4.40 21.19 -8.56
N LEU A 133 -5.41 20.45 -9.02
CA LEU A 133 -5.33 19.02 -9.30
C LEU A 133 -5.08 18.80 -10.79
N LEU A 134 -4.05 17.99 -11.10
CA LEU A 134 -3.70 17.57 -12.45
C LEU A 134 -3.94 16.05 -12.57
N PRO A 135 -5.02 15.61 -13.22
CA PRO A 135 -5.33 14.20 -13.34
C PRO A 135 -4.29 13.48 -14.20
N ALA A 136 -3.70 12.41 -13.64
CA ALA A 136 -2.67 11.61 -14.29
C ALA A 136 -3.17 10.21 -14.61
N THR A 137 -2.64 9.60 -15.68
CA THR A 137 -2.98 8.25 -16.09
C THR A 137 -2.41 7.17 -15.17
N THR A 138 -3.12 6.05 -15.02
CA THR A 138 -2.65 4.84 -14.35
C THR A 138 -1.89 3.90 -15.30
N TRP A 139 -1.45 2.74 -14.80
CA TRP A 139 -0.63 1.79 -15.57
C TRP A 139 -1.29 1.24 -16.84
N GLY A 140 -2.59 0.98 -16.79
CA GLY A 140 -3.34 0.46 -17.95
C GLY A 140 -3.64 1.53 -19.01
N GLU A 141 -3.43 2.79 -18.72
CA GLU A 141 -3.82 3.95 -19.51
C GLU A 141 -2.64 4.65 -20.17
N LYS A 142 -1.40 4.18 -19.91
CA LYS A 142 -0.17 4.83 -20.37
C LYS A 142 0.75 3.91 -21.17
N THR A 143 1.66 4.55 -21.89
CA THR A 143 2.69 3.91 -22.70
C THR A 143 4.08 4.31 -22.21
N GLY A 144 5.08 3.46 -22.39
CA GLY A 144 6.46 3.72 -21.98
C GLY A 144 7.24 2.46 -21.64
N THR A 145 8.17 2.57 -20.71
CA THR A 145 8.99 1.46 -20.19
C THR A 145 9.09 1.53 -18.68
N VAL A 146 9.32 0.38 -18.06
CA VAL A 146 9.61 0.25 -16.62
C VAL A 146 10.76 -0.69 -16.41
N THR A 147 11.55 -0.44 -15.36
CA THR A 147 12.65 -1.31 -14.95
C THR A 147 12.37 -1.93 -13.59
N ASN A 148 12.38 -3.25 -13.50
CA ASN A 148 12.18 -3.99 -12.26
C ASN A 148 13.48 -4.13 -11.43
N SER A 149 13.36 -4.74 -10.24
CA SER A 149 14.50 -4.88 -9.30
C SER A 149 15.63 -5.77 -9.81
N GLU A 150 15.42 -6.60 -10.82
CA GLU A 150 16.48 -7.38 -11.48
C GLU A 150 17.01 -6.71 -12.75
N ARG A 151 16.72 -5.42 -12.93
CA ARG A 151 17.20 -4.60 -14.06
C ARG A 151 16.59 -4.99 -15.41
N ARG A 152 15.43 -5.67 -15.42
CA ARG A 152 14.69 -5.94 -16.65
C ARG A 152 13.83 -4.75 -17.02
N ILE A 153 14.04 -4.27 -18.22
CA ILE A 153 13.24 -3.21 -18.83
C ILE A 153 12.09 -3.88 -19.60
N SER A 154 10.87 -3.53 -19.23
CA SER A 154 9.64 -4.03 -19.85
C SER A 154 8.91 -2.91 -20.60
N ARG A 155 8.32 -3.24 -21.73
CA ARG A 155 7.43 -2.33 -22.46
C ARG A 155 6.08 -2.24 -21.76
N VAL A 156 5.62 -1.02 -21.47
CA VAL A 156 4.26 -0.72 -21.00
C VAL A 156 3.43 -0.28 -22.18
N ARG A 157 2.23 -0.85 -22.34
CA ARG A 157 1.29 -0.54 -23.42
C ARG A 157 -0.04 -0.10 -22.83
N THR A 158 -0.66 0.87 -23.46
CA THR A 158 -2.02 1.28 -23.13
C THR A 158 -2.99 0.13 -23.41
N ALA A 159 -3.75 -0.27 -22.41
CA ALA A 159 -4.76 -1.32 -22.48
C ALA A 159 -6.19 -0.73 -22.51
N VAL A 160 -6.39 0.44 -21.92
CA VAL A 160 -7.65 1.17 -21.87
C VAL A 160 -7.39 2.67 -22.10
N PRO A 161 -8.33 3.42 -22.68
CA PRO A 161 -8.16 4.86 -22.86
C PRO A 161 -8.07 5.58 -21.51
N ALA A 162 -7.35 6.71 -21.49
CA ALA A 162 -7.30 7.58 -20.33
C ALA A 162 -8.71 8.15 -20.02
N PRO A 163 -9.16 8.15 -18.76
CA PRO A 163 -10.46 8.71 -18.39
C PRO A 163 -10.42 10.25 -18.37
N GLY A 164 -11.50 10.89 -18.84
CA GLY A 164 -11.70 12.33 -18.77
C GLY A 164 -10.51 13.14 -19.33
N GLU A 165 -9.95 14.02 -18.51
CA GLU A 165 -8.80 14.87 -18.86
C GLU A 165 -7.44 14.31 -18.40
N ALA A 166 -7.39 13.06 -17.93
CA ALA A 166 -6.14 12.45 -17.44
C ALA A 166 -5.08 12.37 -18.56
N ARG A 167 -3.85 12.77 -18.22
CA ARG A 167 -2.70 12.79 -19.13
C ARG A 167 -1.54 12.01 -18.56
N HIS A 168 -0.63 11.60 -19.44
CA HIS A 168 0.63 10.98 -18.99
C HIS A 168 1.45 11.96 -18.15
N ASP A 169 2.07 11.48 -17.09
CA ASP A 169 2.87 12.29 -16.17
C ASP A 169 3.92 13.14 -16.88
N TRP A 170 4.64 12.56 -17.86
CA TRP A 170 5.64 13.26 -18.64
C TRP A 170 5.01 14.35 -19.54
N ALA A 171 3.81 14.11 -20.10
CA ALA A 171 3.14 15.07 -20.96
C ALA A 171 2.66 16.30 -20.17
N ILE A 172 2.20 16.12 -18.94
CA ILE A 172 1.87 17.22 -18.02
C ILE A 172 3.10 18.12 -17.80
N ALA A 173 4.25 17.51 -17.50
CA ALA A 173 5.50 18.23 -17.29
C ALA A 173 5.95 18.99 -18.56
N VAL A 174 5.88 18.35 -19.74
CA VAL A 174 6.25 18.97 -21.02
C VAL A 174 5.33 20.13 -21.35
N GLN A 175 4.01 19.98 -21.20
CA GLN A 175 3.06 21.06 -21.45
C GLN A 175 3.29 22.26 -20.54
N PHE A 176 3.57 22.00 -19.25
CA PHE A 176 3.95 23.08 -18.33
C PHE A 176 5.24 23.77 -18.78
N ALA A 177 6.27 23.00 -19.17
CA ALA A 177 7.54 23.53 -19.65
C ALA A 177 7.33 24.42 -20.88
N HIS A 178 6.56 23.99 -21.88
CA HIS A 178 6.24 24.80 -23.07
C HIS A 178 5.55 26.12 -22.71
N GLN A 179 4.59 26.10 -21.78
CA GLN A 179 3.92 27.32 -21.30
C GLN A 179 4.88 28.26 -20.57
N LEU A 180 5.82 27.68 -19.79
CA LEU A 180 6.84 28.45 -19.07
C LEU A 180 7.85 29.07 -20.05
N GLU A 181 8.35 28.28 -21.01
CA GLU A 181 9.29 28.74 -22.05
C GLU A 181 8.71 29.84 -22.89
N ALA A 182 7.43 29.75 -23.27
CA ALA A 182 6.75 30.81 -24.05
C ALA A 182 6.78 32.16 -23.32
N ARG A 183 6.84 32.19 -21.99
CA ARG A 183 6.92 33.41 -21.17
C ARG A 183 8.35 33.84 -20.86
N LEU A 184 9.24 32.88 -20.53
CA LEU A 184 10.61 33.18 -20.07
C LEU A 184 11.63 33.24 -21.20
N ARG A 185 11.35 32.54 -22.33
CA ARG A 185 12.27 32.43 -23.48
C ARG A 185 11.54 32.59 -24.82
N PRO A 186 10.77 33.68 -25.01
CA PRO A 186 9.96 33.87 -26.21
C PRO A 186 10.83 33.86 -27.49
N GLY A 187 10.42 33.08 -28.49
CA GLY A 187 11.13 32.95 -29.76
C GLY A 187 12.39 32.07 -29.76
N GLN A 188 12.73 31.45 -28.64
CA GLN A 188 13.84 30.47 -28.58
C GLN A 188 13.31 29.05 -28.84
N PRO A 189 14.16 28.15 -29.39
CA PRO A 189 13.81 26.73 -29.48
C PRO A 189 13.50 26.13 -28.11
N THR A 190 12.51 25.24 -28.06
CA THR A 190 12.16 24.52 -26.82
C THR A 190 13.29 23.58 -26.37
N LEU A 191 13.50 23.48 -25.06
CA LEU A 191 14.34 22.47 -24.43
C LEU A 191 13.63 21.10 -24.30
N PHE A 192 12.32 21.06 -24.56
CA PHE A 192 11.46 19.88 -24.44
C PHE A 192 10.80 19.54 -25.78
N PRO A 193 11.56 19.06 -26.80
CA PRO A 193 11.06 18.88 -28.16
C PRO A 193 10.20 17.61 -28.31
N TYR A 194 9.27 17.39 -27.37
CA TYR A 194 8.41 16.21 -27.36
C TYR A 194 6.97 16.59 -27.68
N THR A 195 6.35 15.82 -28.59
CA THR A 195 4.92 16.01 -28.87
C THR A 195 4.07 15.41 -27.75
N THR A 196 3.08 16.17 -27.30
CA THR A 196 2.07 15.71 -26.32
C THR A 196 0.76 15.31 -26.99
N ASP A 197 0.59 15.58 -28.28
CA ASP A 197 -0.62 15.26 -29.04
C ASP A 197 -0.68 13.78 -29.46
N HIS A 198 0.48 13.14 -29.55
CA HIS A 198 0.66 11.73 -29.88
C HIS A 198 1.47 11.03 -28.79
N ALA A 199 0.78 10.45 -27.80
CA ALA A 199 1.39 9.89 -26.59
C ALA A 199 2.49 8.85 -26.86
N ASP A 200 2.31 7.95 -27.82
CA ASP A 200 3.32 6.93 -28.16
C ASP A 200 4.58 7.57 -28.77
N GLN A 201 4.42 8.54 -29.69
CA GLN A 201 5.56 9.22 -30.32
C GLN A 201 6.35 10.05 -29.30
N GLY A 202 5.64 10.79 -28.45
CA GLY A 202 6.27 11.58 -27.40
C GLY A 202 6.99 10.73 -26.38
N ALA A 203 6.35 9.67 -25.89
CA ALA A 203 6.97 8.74 -24.94
C ALA A 203 8.17 8.01 -25.55
N GLN A 204 8.13 7.67 -26.83
CA GLN A 204 9.27 7.07 -27.54
C GLN A 204 10.42 8.05 -27.72
N ALA A 205 10.14 9.32 -27.98
CA ALA A 205 11.17 10.36 -28.06
C ALA A 205 11.88 10.56 -26.72
N VAL A 206 11.13 10.65 -25.61
CA VAL A 206 11.67 10.71 -24.24
C VAL A 206 12.51 9.45 -23.93
N TRP A 207 12.02 8.25 -24.28
CA TRP A 207 12.77 7.01 -24.14
C TRP A 207 14.08 7.02 -24.92
N ASN A 208 14.07 7.48 -26.17
CA ASN A 208 15.26 7.54 -27.01
C ASN A 208 16.32 8.50 -26.46
N GLU A 209 15.92 9.63 -25.89
CA GLU A 209 16.85 10.56 -25.23
C GLU A 209 17.46 9.90 -23.98
N HIS A 210 16.64 9.29 -23.12
CA HIS A 210 17.15 8.53 -21.97
C HIS A 210 18.14 7.45 -22.41
N ARG A 211 17.79 6.65 -23.41
CA ARG A 211 18.66 5.61 -23.97
C ARG A 211 20.01 6.17 -24.39
N GLU A 212 20.05 7.27 -25.13
CA GLU A 212 21.32 7.91 -25.54
C GLU A 212 22.10 8.46 -24.35
N SER A 213 21.42 8.95 -23.31
CA SER A 213 22.10 9.44 -22.08
C SER A 213 22.86 8.34 -21.34
N THR A 214 22.54 7.06 -21.60
CA THR A 214 23.21 5.90 -20.98
C THR A 214 24.46 5.42 -21.72
N ARG A 215 24.74 5.94 -22.91
CA ARG A 215 25.85 5.49 -23.77
C ARG A 215 27.17 5.49 -23.02
N GLY A 216 27.87 4.33 -23.01
CA GLY A 216 29.14 4.14 -22.35
C GLY A 216 29.09 4.14 -20.81
N ARG A 217 27.90 4.12 -20.22
CA ARG A 217 27.72 4.04 -18.77
C ARG A 217 27.54 2.59 -18.31
N ASP A 218 27.53 2.40 -16.99
CA ASP A 218 27.31 1.08 -16.34
C ASP A 218 25.96 0.44 -16.69
N LEU A 219 24.97 1.25 -17.06
CA LEU A 219 23.65 0.83 -17.49
C LEU A 219 23.40 1.08 -18.98
N ASP A 220 24.39 1.07 -19.83
CA ASP A 220 24.25 1.31 -21.26
C ASP A 220 23.12 0.45 -21.86
N ILE A 221 22.07 1.10 -22.39
CA ILE A 221 20.91 0.47 -23.03
C ILE A 221 20.75 0.89 -24.49
N THR A 222 21.82 1.38 -25.11
CA THR A 222 21.79 1.86 -26.50
C THR A 222 21.39 0.79 -27.50
N GLY A 223 21.59 -0.50 -27.20
CA GLY A 223 21.13 -1.63 -28.00
C GLY A 223 19.64 -1.96 -27.87
N LEU A 224 18.92 -1.36 -26.92
CA LEU A 224 17.48 -1.62 -26.74
C LEU A 224 16.64 -0.69 -27.61
N SER A 225 15.55 -1.22 -28.13
CA SER A 225 14.48 -0.45 -28.79
C SER A 225 13.12 -0.95 -28.36
N TRP A 226 12.06 -0.18 -28.58
CA TRP A 226 10.71 -0.64 -28.31
C TRP A 226 10.37 -1.87 -29.14
N THR A 227 10.75 -1.90 -30.41
CA THR A 227 10.56 -3.06 -31.28
C THR A 227 11.23 -4.31 -30.72
N LEU A 228 12.48 -4.18 -30.23
CA LEU A 228 13.19 -5.31 -29.61
C LEU A 228 12.50 -5.78 -28.33
N LEU A 229 12.07 -4.85 -27.44
CA LEU A 229 11.34 -5.19 -26.22
C LEU A 229 9.98 -5.84 -26.49
N GLU A 230 9.37 -5.55 -27.63
CA GLU A 230 8.10 -6.16 -28.06
C GLU A 230 8.29 -7.55 -28.67
N SER A 231 9.35 -7.75 -29.45
CA SER A 231 9.60 -9.02 -30.14
C SER A 231 10.34 -10.04 -29.25
N ALA A 232 11.38 -9.60 -28.50
CA ALA A 232 12.19 -10.47 -27.65
C ALA A 232 11.75 -10.49 -26.17
N GLY A 233 10.79 -9.63 -25.79
CA GLY A 233 10.35 -9.48 -24.40
C GLY A 233 11.29 -8.62 -23.56
N PRO A 234 11.08 -8.56 -22.22
CA PRO A 234 11.88 -7.75 -21.30
C PRO A 234 13.37 -8.09 -21.33
N GLN A 235 14.24 -7.07 -21.37
CA GLN A 235 15.70 -7.22 -21.45
C GLN A 235 16.39 -6.59 -20.26
N GLN A 236 17.47 -7.21 -19.78
CA GLN A 236 18.30 -6.67 -18.68
C GLN A 236 19.36 -5.69 -19.20
N TRP A 237 19.62 -4.63 -18.44
CA TRP A 237 20.78 -3.78 -18.69
C TRP A 237 22.03 -4.28 -17.93
N PRO A 238 23.27 -3.98 -18.40
CA PRO A 238 23.59 -3.29 -19.62
C PRO A 238 23.30 -4.11 -20.89
N CYS A 239 22.94 -3.40 -21.98
CA CYS A 239 22.71 -3.93 -23.30
C CYS A 239 23.18 -2.90 -24.35
N PRO A 240 24.49 -2.70 -24.53
CA PRO A 240 25.01 -1.73 -25.48
C PRO A 240 24.79 -2.18 -26.95
N ALA A 241 24.77 -1.21 -27.87
CA ALA A 241 24.45 -1.44 -29.30
C ALA A 241 25.32 -2.51 -29.96
N ASN A 242 26.57 -2.61 -29.62
CA ASN A 242 27.51 -3.60 -30.17
C ASN A 242 27.18 -5.07 -29.83
N LEU A 243 26.36 -5.31 -28.79
CA LEU A 243 25.87 -6.65 -28.46
C LEU A 243 24.73 -7.13 -29.37
N THR A 244 23.99 -6.18 -29.97
CA THR A 244 22.87 -6.50 -30.85
C THR A 244 23.31 -6.74 -32.29
N ASP A 245 24.42 -6.15 -32.72
CA ASP A 245 24.96 -6.31 -34.09
C ASP A 245 25.69 -7.64 -34.31
N SER A 246 26.15 -8.30 -33.24
CA SER A 246 26.88 -9.57 -33.34
C SER A 246 26.01 -10.84 -33.43
N GLY A 247 24.69 -10.69 -33.52
CA GLY A 247 23.70 -11.78 -33.48
C GLY A 247 23.07 -12.18 -34.82
N ASN A 248 23.54 -11.67 -35.97
CA ASN A 248 22.85 -11.85 -37.25
C ASN A 248 23.56 -12.78 -38.25
N ASP A 249 24.36 -13.76 -37.80
CA ASP A 249 24.94 -14.79 -38.66
C ASP A 249 24.45 -16.22 -38.30
N ASP A 250 23.09 -16.42 -38.29
CA ASP A 250 22.58 -17.79 -38.43
C ASP A 250 21.25 -17.75 -39.20
N ASN A 251 21.41 -17.90 -40.52
CA ASN A 251 20.36 -18.21 -41.48
C ASN A 251 19.89 -19.67 -41.30
N SER A 252 19.12 -19.97 -40.27
CA SER A 252 18.32 -21.19 -40.21
C SER A 252 16.87 -20.84 -39.93
N ALA A 253 16.14 -20.64 -41.02
CA ALA A 253 14.69 -20.65 -41.01
C ALA A 253 14.22 -22.05 -40.58
N THR A 254 13.41 -22.10 -39.57
CA THR A 254 12.47 -23.13 -39.12
C THR A 254 12.66 -23.55 -37.68
N THR A 255 12.10 -22.75 -36.77
CA THR A 255 11.41 -23.25 -35.56
C THR A 255 10.64 -22.10 -34.91
N LEU A 256 9.44 -22.37 -34.44
CA LEU A 256 8.58 -21.45 -33.67
C LEU A 256 9.38 -20.71 -32.58
N PRO A 257 9.04 -19.42 -32.26
CA PRO A 257 9.77 -18.65 -31.28
C PRO A 257 9.61 -19.25 -29.89
N THR A 258 10.55 -20.11 -29.52
CA THR A 258 10.71 -20.59 -28.16
C THR A 258 11.37 -19.47 -27.38
N ARG A 259 10.58 -18.85 -26.48
CA ARG A 259 10.96 -18.02 -25.32
C ARG A 259 12.19 -17.10 -25.51
N THR A 260 11.88 -15.79 -25.46
CA THR A 260 12.73 -14.64 -25.13
C THR A 260 14.24 -14.92 -25.01
N ARG A 261 14.98 -14.60 -26.07
CA ARG A 261 16.47 -14.59 -26.01
C ARG A 261 16.90 -13.39 -25.16
N ASP A 262 17.50 -13.65 -24.00
CA ASP A 262 18.12 -12.60 -23.19
C ASP A 262 19.39 -12.09 -23.89
N ILE A 263 19.35 -10.83 -24.37
CA ILE A 263 20.45 -10.18 -25.08
C ILE A 263 21.32 -9.39 -24.09
N GLY A 264 20.74 -8.83 -23.04
CA GLY A 264 21.45 -8.06 -22.03
C GLY A 264 22.23 -8.91 -21.03
N LYS A 265 23.10 -8.28 -20.25
CA LYS A 265 23.94 -8.94 -19.24
C LYS A 265 23.10 -9.42 -18.05
N ALA A 266 22.97 -10.72 -17.90
CA ALA A 266 22.13 -11.35 -16.88
C ALA A 266 22.58 -11.03 -15.44
N ARG A 267 23.88 -10.92 -15.21
CA ARG A 267 24.46 -10.63 -13.88
C ARG A 267 25.52 -9.54 -13.96
N LEU A 268 25.51 -8.65 -12.98
CA LEU A 268 26.59 -7.68 -12.78
C LEU A 268 27.71 -8.32 -11.94
N TYR A 269 28.92 -7.83 -12.15
CA TYR A 269 30.10 -8.15 -11.32
C TYR A 269 30.50 -9.62 -11.29
N GLU A 270 30.08 -10.45 -12.25
CA GLU A 270 30.55 -11.84 -12.36
C GLU A 270 32.01 -11.94 -12.81
N ASP A 271 32.53 -10.89 -13.43
CA ASP A 271 33.93 -10.66 -13.80
C ASP A 271 34.77 -10.11 -12.63
N GLY A 272 34.16 -9.80 -11.49
CA GLY A 272 34.80 -9.19 -10.33
C GLY A 272 35.18 -7.72 -10.51
N ILE A 273 34.72 -7.07 -11.60
CA ILE A 273 34.97 -5.65 -11.88
C ILE A 273 33.79 -4.81 -11.38
N PHE A 274 34.07 -3.82 -10.55
CA PHE A 274 33.07 -2.91 -9.96
C PHE A 274 33.19 -1.50 -10.55
N PRO A 275 32.11 -0.68 -10.53
CA PRO A 275 32.10 0.68 -11.10
C PRO A 275 32.79 1.69 -10.16
N THR A 276 34.06 1.44 -9.86
CA THR A 276 34.95 2.26 -9.06
C THR A 276 36.20 2.62 -9.91
N ALA A 277 36.92 3.65 -9.54
CA ALA A 277 38.08 4.11 -10.31
C ALA A 277 39.15 3.04 -10.52
N ASP A 278 39.28 2.10 -9.58
CA ASP A 278 40.26 0.99 -9.61
C ASP A 278 39.62 -0.37 -9.95
N GLY A 279 38.33 -0.41 -10.30
CA GLY A 279 37.58 -1.63 -10.61
C GLY A 279 37.32 -2.55 -9.40
N ARG A 280 37.72 -2.16 -8.19
CA ARG A 280 37.59 -3.00 -6.99
C ARG A 280 36.37 -2.63 -6.15
N ALA A 281 35.72 -3.64 -5.54
CA ALA A 281 34.70 -3.42 -4.52
C ALA A 281 35.28 -2.72 -3.28
N ARG A 282 34.48 -1.91 -2.65
CA ARG A 282 34.85 -1.17 -1.43
C ARG A 282 34.00 -1.58 -0.24
N PHE A 283 34.65 -1.87 0.88
CA PHE A 283 33.98 -2.03 2.15
C PHE A 283 33.67 -0.65 2.76
N ALA A 284 32.41 -0.42 3.08
CA ALA A 284 31.96 0.78 3.79
C ALA A 284 31.90 0.48 5.30
N ALA A 285 32.80 1.07 6.07
CA ALA A 285 32.81 0.92 7.53
C ALA A 285 31.96 2.02 8.17
N HIS A 286 30.84 1.61 8.77
CA HIS A 286 29.98 2.48 9.54
C HIS A 286 29.79 1.87 10.94
N ALA A 287 30.12 2.64 11.98
CA ALA A 287 29.78 2.27 13.35
C ALA A 287 28.27 2.22 13.51
N TRP A 288 27.78 1.26 14.29
CA TRP A 288 26.38 1.23 14.67
C TRP A 288 25.99 2.50 15.43
N GLN A 289 24.84 3.06 15.09
CA GLN A 289 24.22 4.16 15.82
C GLN A 289 22.80 3.75 16.22
N PRO A 290 22.35 4.09 17.41
CA PRO A 290 20.97 3.85 17.81
C PRO A 290 20.01 4.69 16.97
N THR A 291 18.72 4.32 16.98
CA THR A 291 17.67 5.19 16.44
C THR A 291 17.65 6.53 17.18
N ALA A 292 17.25 7.60 16.50
CA ALA A 292 17.20 8.95 17.08
C ALA A 292 16.31 9.00 18.33
N GLU A 293 15.25 8.21 18.38
CA GLU A 293 14.33 8.12 19.49
C GLU A 293 14.33 6.72 20.09
N GLN A 294 14.94 6.57 21.26
CA GLN A 294 14.97 5.30 21.98
C GLN A 294 13.77 5.13 22.91
N ARG A 295 13.47 3.87 23.25
CA ARG A 295 12.50 3.57 24.30
C ARG A 295 12.96 4.16 25.64
N GLU A 296 12.00 4.67 26.40
CA GLU A 296 12.19 5.15 27.77
C GLU A 296 10.99 4.73 28.65
N SER A 297 11.06 4.92 29.95
CA SER A 297 10.01 4.48 30.88
C SER A 297 8.64 5.05 30.53
N ARG A 298 8.59 6.27 30.01
CA ARG A 298 7.35 6.94 29.56
C ARG A 298 6.81 6.36 28.26
N TYR A 299 7.68 5.87 27.37
CA TYR A 299 7.35 5.28 26.06
C TYR A 299 8.04 3.93 25.92
N PRO A 300 7.50 2.87 26.61
CA PRO A 300 8.22 1.60 26.80
C PRO A 300 8.17 0.66 25.60
N PHE A 301 7.33 0.93 24.61
CA PHE A 301 7.24 0.10 23.40
C PHE A 301 8.03 0.66 22.24
N SER A 302 8.67 -0.24 21.50
CA SER A 302 9.18 0.03 20.17
C SER A 302 8.09 -0.26 19.14
N LEU A 303 7.43 0.76 18.63
CA LEU A 303 6.49 0.62 17.52
C LEU A 303 7.27 0.46 16.23
N THR A 304 7.00 -0.61 15.50
CA THR A 304 7.45 -0.79 14.13
C THR A 304 6.28 -0.66 13.16
N THR A 305 6.54 -0.06 11.99
CA THR A 305 5.55 0.02 10.92
C THR A 305 5.99 -0.85 9.75
N GLY A 306 5.04 -1.45 9.05
CA GLY A 306 5.33 -2.38 7.97
C GLY A 306 4.19 -2.51 6.98
N ARG A 307 4.34 -3.42 6.03
CA ARG A 307 3.36 -3.69 4.97
C ARG A 307 2.45 -4.84 5.33
N LEU A 308 1.19 -4.73 4.90
CA LEU A 308 0.30 -5.87 4.75
C LEU A 308 0.53 -6.51 3.38
N ARG A 309 0.35 -7.83 3.30
CA ARG A 309 0.58 -8.62 2.09
C ARG A 309 -0.22 -8.13 0.89
N ASP A 310 -1.48 -7.77 1.10
CA ASP A 310 -2.43 -7.49 0.02
C ASP A 310 -2.66 -5.99 -0.21
N GLN A 311 -1.94 -5.10 0.50
CA GLN A 311 -2.12 -3.67 0.42
C GLN A 311 -0.93 -2.94 -0.18
N TRP A 312 -1.20 -1.81 -0.83
CA TRP A 312 -0.24 -0.98 -1.53
C TRP A 312 -0.13 0.41 -0.92
N HIS A 313 1.03 0.76 -0.34
CA HIS A 313 1.33 2.10 0.21
C HIS A 313 0.16 2.72 1.00
N GLY A 314 -0.33 3.92 0.63
CA GLY A 314 -1.50 4.57 1.21
C GLY A 314 -2.85 4.01 0.76
N MET A 315 -2.86 2.87 0.08
CA MET A 315 -4.06 2.18 -0.41
C MET A 315 -4.88 2.95 -1.46
N THR A 316 -4.35 3.99 -2.08
CA THR A 316 -5.07 4.76 -3.11
C THR A 316 -5.65 3.88 -4.23
N ARG A 317 -4.97 2.81 -4.60
CA ARG A 317 -5.45 1.81 -5.58
C ARG A 317 -6.12 0.60 -4.94
N THR A 318 -5.54 0.05 -3.88
CA THR A 318 -6.04 -1.19 -3.25
C THR A 318 -7.18 -0.94 -2.28
N GLY A 319 -7.32 0.27 -1.77
CA GLY A 319 -8.36 0.67 -0.82
C GLY A 319 -9.77 0.77 -1.40
N THR A 320 -9.90 0.77 -2.73
CA THR A 320 -11.19 0.74 -3.44
C THR A 320 -11.73 -0.68 -3.64
N LEU A 321 -10.92 -1.71 -3.34
CA LEU A 321 -11.24 -3.11 -3.61
C LEU A 321 -11.49 -3.88 -2.31
N GLY A 322 -12.75 -4.02 -1.91
CA GLY A 322 -13.15 -4.73 -0.67
C GLY A 322 -12.54 -6.12 -0.51
N ARG A 323 -12.29 -6.82 -1.63
CA ARG A 323 -11.64 -8.14 -1.65
C ARG A 323 -10.24 -8.15 -1.01
N LEU A 324 -9.47 -7.08 -1.18
CA LEU A 324 -8.10 -6.98 -0.65
C LEU A 324 -8.05 -6.77 0.87
N PHE A 325 -9.19 -6.49 1.50
CA PHE A 325 -9.35 -6.41 2.95
C PHE A 325 -9.63 -7.76 3.61
N GLY A 326 -9.77 -8.83 2.86
CA GLY A 326 -10.07 -10.16 3.40
C GLY A 326 -9.01 -10.70 4.35
N HIS A 327 -7.72 -10.45 4.10
CA HIS A 327 -6.63 -10.93 4.97
C HIS A 327 -6.48 -10.10 6.25
N VAL A 328 -6.50 -8.77 6.16
CA VAL A 328 -6.54 -7.84 7.30
C VAL A 328 -7.62 -6.81 7.02
N ALA A 329 -8.74 -6.97 7.70
CA ALA A 329 -9.96 -6.23 7.39
C ALA A 329 -9.96 -4.80 7.94
N GLU A 330 -9.31 -4.55 9.06
CA GLU A 330 -9.45 -3.32 9.83
C GLU A 330 -8.11 -2.88 10.44
N PRO A 331 -7.89 -1.57 10.69
CA PRO A 331 -6.69 -1.09 11.36
C PRO A 331 -6.58 -1.67 12.78
N SER A 332 -5.38 -2.00 13.19
CA SER A 332 -5.11 -2.48 14.55
C SER A 332 -3.64 -2.28 14.94
N VAL A 333 -3.37 -2.28 16.23
CA VAL A 333 -2.01 -2.44 16.78
C VAL A 333 -1.85 -3.86 17.29
N GLN A 334 -0.77 -4.52 16.88
CA GLN A 334 -0.42 -5.86 17.34
C GLN A 334 0.56 -5.78 18.49
N LEU A 335 0.30 -6.54 19.55
CA LEU A 335 1.14 -6.68 20.76
C LEU A 335 1.35 -8.14 21.10
N HIS A 336 2.46 -8.44 21.78
CA HIS A 336 2.67 -9.77 22.33
C HIS A 336 1.58 -10.11 23.40
N PRO A 337 1.04 -11.35 23.42
CA PRO A 337 -0.01 -11.74 24.37
C PRO A 337 0.31 -11.42 25.83
N GLN A 338 1.55 -11.65 26.27
CA GLN A 338 1.99 -11.33 27.65
C GLN A 338 1.97 -9.81 27.95
N ASP A 339 2.27 -8.97 26.96
CA ASP A 339 2.18 -7.52 27.13
C ASP A 339 0.73 -7.05 27.22
N MET A 340 -0.19 -7.71 26.53
CA MET A 340 -1.63 -7.48 26.65
C MET A 340 -2.15 -7.93 28.03
N GLU A 341 -1.78 -9.13 28.48
CA GLU A 341 -2.17 -9.64 29.79
C GLU A 341 -1.73 -8.72 30.94
N ARG A 342 -0.47 -8.29 30.94
CA ARG A 342 0.09 -7.34 31.94
C ARG A 342 -0.68 -6.02 31.98
N ARG A 343 -1.37 -5.63 30.89
CA ARG A 343 -2.15 -4.41 30.76
C ARG A 343 -3.66 -4.64 30.82
N GLN A 344 -4.07 -5.86 31.11
CA GLN A 344 -5.48 -6.26 31.17
C GLN A 344 -6.24 -5.95 29.87
N LEU A 345 -5.55 -6.07 28.71
CA LEU A 345 -6.11 -5.85 27.40
C LEU A 345 -6.63 -7.17 26.79
N LYS A 346 -7.75 -7.08 26.08
CA LYS A 346 -8.35 -8.16 25.28
C LYS A 346 -8.32 -7.80 23.80
N ASN A 347 -8.35 -8.81 22.95
CA ASN A 347 -8.49 -8.58 21.51
C ASN A 347 -9.71 -7.70 21.21
N GLY A 348 -9.50 -6.64 20.43
CA GLY A 348 -10.55 -5.69 20.06
C GLY A 348 -10.71 -4.51 21.03
N ASP A 349 -10.10 -4.54 22.22
CA ASP A 349 -10.10 -3.36 23.09
C ASP A 349 -9.47 -2.17 22.36
N LEU A 350 -10.11 -1.01 22.46
CA LEU A 350 -9.54 0.22 21.93
C LEU A 350 -8.39 0.70 22.84
N VAL A 351 -7.30 1.09 22.22
CA VAL A 351 -6.11 1.59 22.93
C VAL A 351 -5.61 2.90 22.34
N HIS A 352 -5.16 3.80 23.20
CA HIS A 352 -4.33 4.92 22.81
C HIS A 352 -2.92 4.43 22.53
N VAL A 353 -2.44 4.63 21.32
CA VAL A 353 -1.02 4.48 20.96
C VAL A 353 -0.45 5.90 20.87
N THR A 354 0.45 6.25 21.79
CA THR A 354 0.94 7.62 21.96
C THR A 354 2.45 7.68 21.85
N SER A 355 2.97 8.55 20.99
CA SER A 355 4.39 8.94 20.91
C SER A 355 4.60 10.34 21.50
N LYS A 356 5.81 10.89 21.37
CA LYS A 356 6.09 12.29 21.74
C LYS A 356 5.36 13.30 20.84
N ARG A 357 4.88 12.89 19.65
CA ARG A 357 4.29 13.76 18.62
C ARG A 357 2.77 13.75 18.60
N GLY A 358 2.17 12.63 18.96
CA GLY A 358 0.72 12.50 18.93
C GLY A 358 0.23 11.19 19.51
N SER A 359 -1.07 11.02 19.47
CA SER A 359 -1.78 9.82 19.94
C SER A 359 -2.84 9.43 18.92
N ILE A 360 -2.98 8.16 18.63
CA ILE A 360 -4.09 7.61 17.85
C ILE A 360 -4.83 6.56 18.67
N VAL A 361 -6.09 6.31 18.35
CA VAL A 361 -6.88 5.25 18.96
C VAL A 361 -7.12 4.16 17.93
N VAL A 362 -6.84 2.90 18.31
CA VAL A 362 -7.02 1.74 17.43
C VAL A 362 -7.37 0.51 18.27
N PRO A 363 -8.02 -0.52 17.67
CA PRO A 363 -8.16 -1.82 18.31
C PRO A 363 -6.81 -2.51 18.52
N VAL A 364 -6.64 -3.21 19.63
CA VAL A 364 -5.46 -4.04 19.89
C VAL A 364 -5.71 -5.49 19.49
N GLN A 365 -4.68 -6.15 18.95
CA GLN A 365 -4.69 -7.58 18.62
C GLN A 365 -3.48 -8.28 19.22
N ALA A 366 -3.71 -9.48 19.75
CA ALA A 366 -2.64 -10.36 20.22
C ALA A 366 -1.93 -11.02 19.03
N ASP A 367 -0.60 -10.92 19.00
CA ASP A 367 0.24 -11.61 18.02
C ASP A 367 1.53 -12.10 18.69
N ALA A 368 1.66 -13.42 18.84
CA ALA A 368 2.83 -14.03 19.45
C ALA A 368 4.12 -13.92 18.61
N THR A 369 4.03 -13.48 17.37
CA THR A 369 5.20 -13.22 16.50
C THR A 369 5.81 -11.83 16.74
N VAL A 370 5.09 -10.94 17.41
CA VAL A 370 5.60 -9.64 17.86
C VAL A 370 6.42 -9.87 19.15
N GLY A 371 7.61 -9.32 19.24
CA GLY A 371 8.46 -9.45 20.42
C GLY A 371 7.90 -8.71 21.65
N LEU A 372 8.37 -9.09 22.84
CA LEU A 372 8.03 -8.38 24.09
C LEU A 372 8.46 -6.93 24.04
N SER A 373 7.61 -6.04 24.54
CA SER A 373 7.79 -4.59 24.50
C SER A 373 7.95 -4.03 23.07
N GLN A 374 7.45 -4.75 22.08
CA GLN A 374 7.32 -4.30 20.72
C GLN A 374 5.84 -4.14 20.35
N ALA A 375 5.56 -3.25 19.44
CA ALA A 375 4.25 -3.06 18.84
C ALA A 375 4.41 -3.01 17.32
N PHE A 376 3.43 -3.50 16.58
CA PHE A 376 3.39 -3.40 15.13
C PHE A 376 2.09 -2.77 14.66
N MET A 377 2.19 -1.84 13.71
CA MET A 377 1.06 -1.30 12.97
C MET A 377 1.36 -1.28 11.49
N ALA A 378 0.38 -1.64 10.67
CA ALA A 378 0.52 -1.52 9.24
C ALA A 378 0.57 -0.04 8.82
N MET A 379 1.52 0.30 7.93
CA MET A 379 1.75 1.68 7.47
C MET A 379 0.65 2.23 6.54
N HIS A 380 -0.26 1.37 6.11
CA HIS A 380 -1.26 1.68 5.08
C HIS A 380 -2.41 2.56 5.59
N TRP A 381 -2.67 2.56 6.90
CA TRP A 381 -3.82 3.21 7.52
C TRP A 381 -3.62 4.73 7.60
N GLY A 382 -3.99 5.45 6.54
CA GLY A 382 -4.11 6.90 6.50
C GLY A 382 -5.48 7.39 6.99
N SER A 383 -5.72 8.70 6.96
CA SER A 383 -6.97 9.31 7.44
C SER A 383 -8.21 8.91 6.63
N GLU A 384 -8.02 8.38 5.44
CA GLU A 384 -9.09 7.82 4.61
C GLU A 384 -9.77 6.59 5.28
N PHE A 385 -8.97 5.80 6.04
CA PHE A 385 -9.43 4.55 6.65
C PHE A 385 -9.45 4.58 8.18
N LEU A 386 -8.62 5.43 8.80
CA LEU A 386 -8.46 5.53 10.23
C LEU A 386 -8.33 7.01 10.62
N SER A 387 -9.22 7.49 11.44
CA SER A 387 -9.14 8.84 11.97
C SER A 387 -9.69 8.92 13.40
N GLY A 388 -9.58 10.10 13.98
CA GLY A 388 -10.09 10.39 15.30
C GLY A 388 -9.69 11.81 15.70
N CYS A 389 -10.17 12.26 16.85
CA CYS A 389 -9.80 13.54 17.41
C CYS A 389 -9.14 13.33 18.77
N SER A 390 -8.13 14.15 19.07
CA SER A 390 -7.57 14.25 20.41
C SER A 390 -8.58 14.89 21.38
N SER A 391 -8.30 14.81 22.66
CA SER A 391 -9.08 15.52 23.70
C SER A 391 -9.07 17.05 23.54
N THR A 392 -8.14 17.59 22.75
CA THR A 392 -8.05 19.01 22.41
C THR A 392 -8.78 19.36 21.10
N GLY A 393 -9.45 18.39 20.46
CA GLY A 393 -10.14 18.57 19.18
C GLY A 393 -9.23 18.54 17.95
N GLU A 394 -7.94 18.27 18.11
CA GLU A 394 -7.01 18.12 16.99
C GLU A 394 -7.28 16.81 16.25
N ARG A 395 -7.42 16.89 14.93
CA ARG A 395 -7.64 15.71 14.09
C ARG A 395 -6.36 14.90 13.98
N LEU A 396 -6.43 13.65 14.39
CA LEU A 396 -5.35 12.68 14.32
C LEU A 396 -5.59 11.72 13.15
N ALA A 397 -4.58 11.48 12.37
CA ALA A 397 -4.72 10.70 11.16
C ALA A 397 -3.54 9.77 10.95
N GLY A 398 -3.84 8.47 10.97
CA GLY A 398 -2.93 7.43 10.56
C GLY A 398 -1.70 7.22 11.45
N VAL A 399 -0.96 6.18 11.15
CA VAL A 399 0.20 5.73 11.94
C VAL A 399 1.37 6.72 11.89
N ASN A 400 1.51 7.48 10.80
CA ASN A 400 2.62 8.43 10.65
C ASN A 400 2.47 9.73 11.46
N ALA A 401 1.34 9.93 12.14
CA ALA A 401 1.22 10.92 13.21
C ALA A 401 2.12 10.57 14.42
N LEU A 402 2.56 9.32 14.55
CA LEU A 402 3.40 8.83 15.64
C LEU A 402 4.89 8.81 15.29
N THR A 403 5.27 8.76 14.01
CA THR A 403 6.65 8.54 13.56
C THR A 403 7.46 9.83 13.56
N THR A 404 8.80 9.69 13.66
CA THR A 404 9.73 10.82 13.76
C THR A 404 10.20 11.32 12.40
N SER A 405 10.43 12.61 12.26
CA SER A 405 11.11 13.23 11.11
C SER A 405 12.64 13.05 11.11
N ALA A 406 13.21 12.34 12.07
CA ALA A 406 14.63 11.98 12.05
C ALA A 406 14.98 11.17 10.80
N PHE A 407 16.15 11.41 10.25
CA PHE A 407 16.64 10.74 9.04
C PHE A 407 18.13 10.42 9.12
N CYS A 408 18.55 9.45 8.32
CA CYS A 408 19.98 9.11 8.18
C CYS A 408 20.77 10.33 7.68
N PRO A 409 21.86 10.75 8.35
CA PRO A 409 22.62 11.92 7.95
C PRO A 409 23.27 11.80 6.57
N THR A 410 23.57 10.57 6.13
CA THR A 410 24.21 10.31 4.83
C THR A 410 23.19 10.13 3.70
N SER A 411 22.24 9.20 3.86
CA SER A 411 21.28 8.87 2.80
C SER A 411 20.03 9.75 2.81
N LYS A 412 19.82 10.52 3.88
CA LYS A 412 18.61 11.31 4.14
C LYS A 412 17.32 10.49 4.21
N GLN A 413 17.43 9.16 4.29
CA GLN A 413 16.28 8.28 4.46
C GLN A 413 15.65 8.49 5.84
N PRO A 414 14.34 8.79 5.95
CA PRO A 414 13.64 8.93 7.22
C PRO A 414 13.55 7.62 8.01
N GLU A 415 13.52 7.71 9.33
CA GLU A 415 13.29 6.59 10.25
C GLU A 415 11.80 6.21 10.34
N LEU A 416 11.15 5.99 9.20
CA LEU A 416 9.70 5.72 9.08
C LEU A 416 9.23 4.45 9.79
N LYS A 417 10.15 3.55 10.15
CA LYS A 417 9.82 2.21 10.64
C LYS A 417 9.95 2.08 12.15
N HIS A 418 10.18 3.18 12.86
CA HIS A 418 10.34 3.16 14.31
C HIS A 418 9.72 4.40 14.98
N ALA A 419 9.07 4.18 16.12
CA ALA A 419 8.71 5.21 17.08
C ALA A 419 8.69 4.62 18.50
N ALA A 420 9.11 5.40 19.50
CA ALA A 420 8.91 5.04 20.90
C ALA A 420 7.48 5.41 21.32
N VAL A 421 6.69 4.46 21.82
CA VAL A 421 5.27 4.67 22.15
C VAL A 421 4.90 4.09 23.51
N LYS A 422 3.82 4.63 24.10
CA LYS A 422 3.05 3.99 25.16
C LYS A 422 1.72 3.51 24.62
N VAL A 423 1.22 2.42 25.19
CA VAL A 423 -0.09 1.83 24.84
C VAL A 423 -0.92 1.75 26.11
N LEU A 424 -2.07 2.42 26.11
CA LEU A 424 -3.00 2.48 27.23
C LEU A 424 -4.42 2.18 26.74
N LYS A 425 -5.22 1.51 27.57
CA LYS A 425 -6.64 1.26 27.26
C LYS A 425 -7.37 2.60 27.05
N ALA A 426 -8.16 2.68 25.98
CA ALA A 426 -9.04 3.81 25.73
C ALA A 426 -10.43 3.46 26.26
N GLU A 427 -10.88 4.22 27.25
CA GLU A 427 -12.22 4.05 27.83
C GLU A 427 -13.22 4.93 27.08
N LEU A 428 -13.80 4.38 26.02
CA LEU A 428 -14.79 5.02 25.16
C LEU A 428 -16.10 4.24 25.27
N PRO A 429 -17.00 4.63 26.17
CA PRO A 429 -18.19 3.85 26.51
C PRO A 429 -19.23 3.82 25.41
N TRP A 430 -19.28 4.81 24.54
CA TRP A 430 -20.19 4.83 23.41
C TRP A 430 -19.48 4.31 22.15
N THR A 431 -20.08 3.32 21.51
CA THR A 431 -19.53 2.67 20.30
C THR A 431 -20.56 2.60 19.18
N LEU A 432 -20.08 2.59 17.94
CA LEU A 432 -20.89 2.48 16.73
C LEU A 432 -20.29 1.42 15.79
N LEU A 433 -21.18 0.61 15.23
CA LEU A 433 -20.94 -0.23 14.06
C LEU A 433 -22.03 0.07 13.03
N ALA A 434 -21.64 0.41 11.80
CA ALA A 434 -22.55 0.49 10.67
C ALA A 434 -21.99 -0.32 9.51
N MET A 435 -22.80 -1.19 8.92
CA MET A 435 -22.43 -2.05 7.82
C MET A 435 -23.52 -2.14 6.79
N ALA A 436 -23.15 -2.17 5.52
CA ALA A 436 -24.09 -2.41 4.43
C ALA A 436 -23.43 -3.03 3.21
N TRP A 437 -24.20 -3.81 2.48
CA TRP A 437 -23.94 -4.12 1.08
C TRP A 437 -24.57 -3.03 0.21
N LEU A 438 -23.77 -2.46 -0.68
CA LEU A 438 -24.16 -1.36 -1.56
C LEU A 438 -23.83 -1.72 -3.02
N PRO A 439 -24.50 -1.11 -4.01
CA PRO A 439 -24.08 -1.22 -5.40
C PRO A 439 -22.60 -0.82 -5.57
N ALA A 440 -21.85 -1.53 -6.39
CA ALA A 440 -20.39 -1.34 -6.50
C ALA A 440 -20.02 0.06 -7.00
N ASP A 441 -20.84 0.64 -7.87
CA ASP A 441 -20.69 1.99 -8.43
C ASP A 441 -20.85 3.13 -7.41
N SER A 442 -21.66 2.92 -6.35
CA SER A 442 -21.94 3.92 -5.32
C SER A 442 -21.23 3.67 -3.98
N ALA A 443 -20.73 2.46 -3.76
CA ALA A 443 -20.16 2.07 -2.47
C ALA A 443 -18.92 2.91 -2.08
N GLN A 444 -18.11 3.32 -3.04
CA GLN A 444 -16.95 4.18 -2.79
C GLN A 444 -17.39 5.58 -2.36
N ASP A 445 -18.35 6.18 -3.05
CA ASP A 445 -18.89 7.51 -2.72
C ASP A 445 -19.53 7.53 -1.33
N VAL A 446 -20.26 6.47 -0.99
CA VAL A 446 -20.84 6.31 0.36
C VAL A 446 -19.75 6.19 1.42
N ARG A 447 -18.69 5.42 1.18
CA ARG A 447 -17.56 5.31 2.11
C ARG A 447 -16.89 6.67 2.33
N GLU A 448 -16.67 7.44 1.27
CA GLU A 448 -16.10 8.78 1.34
C GLU A 448 -17.03 9.76 2.09
N ALA A 449 -18.33 9.71 1.81
CA ALA A 449 -19.32 10.53 2.51
C ALA A 449 -19.38 10.20 4.01
N LEU A 450 -19.28 8.92 4.39
CA LEU A 450 -19.20 8.48 5.79
C LEU A 450 -17.91 8.98 6.45
N ALA A 451 -16.77 8.86 5.80
CA ALA A 451 -15.50 9.37 6.32
C ALA A 451 -15.51 10.89 6.49
N ALA A 452 -16.06 11.62 5.52
CA ALA A 452 -16.25 13.06 5.59
C ALA A 452 -17.20 13.49 6.73
N LEU A 453 -18.29 12.75 6.91
CA LEU A 453 -19.24 12.97 8.01
C LEU A 453 -18.54 12.80 9.38
N MET A 454 -17.77 11.72 9.55
CA MET A 454 -17.02 11.49 10.78
C MET A 454 -15.96 12.56 11.06
N ALA A 455 -15.38 13.11 10.02
CA ALA A 455 -14.38 14.17 10.12
C ALA A 455 -14.95 15.53 10.58
N GLN A 456 -16.24 15.79 10.35
CA GLN A 456 -16.89 17.04 10.74
C GLN A 456 -17.21 17.10 12.25
N PHE A 457 -17.17 15.98 12.95
CA PHE A 457 -17.55 15.92 14.36
C PHE A 457 -16.36 15.55 15.24
N PRO A 458 -15.78 16.50 15.99
CA PRO A 458 -14.63 16.24 16.87
C PRO A 458 -14.97 15.38 18.10
N LEU A 459 -16.17 14.83 18.17
CA LEU A 459 -16.63 13.95 19.26
C LEU A 459 -16.05 12.54 19.20
N PHE A 460 -15.66 12.06 18.02
CA PHE A 460 -15.19 10.70 17.87
C PHE A 460 -13.66 10.61 18.05
N GLN A 461 -13.24 9.96 19.12
CA GLN A 461 -11.83 9.68 19.37
C GLN A 461 -11.29 8.58 18.48
N PHE A 462 -12.17 7.72 17.98
CA PHE A 462 -11.86 6.65 17.03
C PHE A 462 -12.89 6.60 15.93
N THR A 463 -12.44 6.56 14.68
CA THR A 463 -13.27 6.18 13.53
C THR A 463 -12.45 5.33 12.57
N SER A 464 -13.07 4.29 12.01
CA SER A 464 -12.50 3.57 10.86
C SER A 464 -13.61 3.29 9.83
N CYS A 465 -13.29 3.47 8.54
CA CYS A 465 -14.22 3.21 7.45
C CYS A 465 -13.50 2.42 6.36
N VAL A 466 -13.87 1.16 6.19
CA VAL A 466 -13.19 0.23 5.28
C VAL A 466 -14.20 -0.47 4.37
N PRO A 467 -13.81 -0.81 3.13
CA PRO A 467 -14.61 -1.67 2.28
C PRO A 467 -14.44 -3.14 2.68
N PHE A 468 -15.41 -3.98 2.36
CA PHE A 468 -15.31 -5.44 2.43
C PHE A 468 -15.98 -6.11 1.23
N SER A 469 -15.70 -7.39 1.02
CA SER A 469 -16.34 -8.22 0.00
C SER A 469 -16.53 -9.64 0.52
N ASN A 470 -17.55 -10.33 0.02
CA ASN A 470 -17.79 -11.74 0.33
C ASN A 470 -17.05 -12.70 -0.61
N ASN A 471 -16.23 -12.15 -1.51
CA ASN A 471 -15.43 -12.93 -2.47
C ASN A 471 -16.25 -13.83 -3.42
N THR A 472 -17.50 -13.50 -3.71
CA THR A 472 -18.23 -14.15 -4.79
C THR A 472 -17.46 -13.99 -6.10
N PRO A 473 -17.29 -15.02 -6.93
CA PRO A 473 -16.57 -14.90 -8.19
C PRO A 473 -17.11 -13.75 -9.04
N LEU A 474 -16.22 -12.96 -9.64
CA LEU A 474 -16.55 -11.83 -10.53
C LEU A 474 -17.41 -12.22 -11.76
N ASN A 475 -17.65 -13.52 -11.95
CA ASN A 475 -18.32 -14.09 -13.13
C ASN A 475 -19.82 -14.34 -12.93
N GLU A 476 -20.42 -13.99 -11.79
CA GLU A 476 -21.88 -14.05 -11.63
C GLU A 476 -22.50 -12.73 -12.06
N PRO A 477 -23.18 -12.65 -13.21
CA PRO A 477 -23.86 -11.45 -13.67
C PRO A 477 -24.93 -11.01 -12.65
N GLY A 478 -24.92 -9.74 -12.26
CA GLY A 478 -25.95 -9.12 -11.43
C GLY A 478 -25.64 -8.98 -9.93
N ARG A 479 -24.44 -9.32 -9.46
CA ARG A 479 -24.00 -9.15 -8.07
C ARG A 479 -22.79 -8.23 -7.91
N GLU A 480 -22.72 -7.15 -8.67
CA GLU A 480 -21.70 -6.13 -8.46
C GLU A 480 -22.03 -5.29 -7.22
N ARG A 481 -21.71 -5.85 -6.04
CA ARG A 481 -21.90 -5.18 -4.74
C ARG A 481 -20.57 -5.12 -4.00
N MET A 482 -20.39 -4.06 -3.24
CA MET A 482 -19.29 -3.90 -2.29
C MET A 482 -19.83 -3.55 -0.92
N GLY A 483 -19.26 -4.14 0.11
CA GLY A 483 -19.60 -3.84 1.48
C GLY A 483 -18.86 -2.61 2.00
N VAL A 484 -19.51 -1.85 2.88
CA VAL A 484 -18.88 -0.76 3.65
C VAL A 484 -19.07 -1.05 5.14
N LEU A 485 -17.98 -0.92 5.90
CA LEU A 485 -17.94 -1.07 7.36
C LEU A 485 -17.40 0.22 7.98
N LEU A 486 -18.24 0.89 8.76
CA LEU A 486 -17.88 2.04 9.59
C LEU A 486 -17.87 1.64 11.06
N ARG A 487 -16.83 2.02 11.78
CA ARG A 487 -16.77 1.98 13.25
C ARG A 487 -16.47 3.35 13.80
N ALA A 488 -17.03 3.65 14.97
CA ALA A 488 -16.66 4.84 15.73
C ALA A 488 -16.76 4.56 17.23
N ALA A 489 -16.04 5.36 18.03
CA ALA A 489 -16.17 5.36 19.48
C ALA A 489 -15.94 6.77 20.04
N ALA A 490 -16.69 7.07 21.10
CA ALA A 490 -16.68 8.37 21.75
C ALA A 490 -16.93 8.25 23.27
N HIS A 491 -16.64 9.32 24.00
CA HIS A 491 -16.99 9.41 25.43
C HIS A 491 -18.49 9.57 25.64
N GLU A 492 -19.15 10.30 24.73
CA GLU A 492 -20.57 10.62 24.81
C GLU A 492 -21.31 10.27 23.50
N PRO A 493 -22.61 10.01 23.55
CA PRO A 493 -23.41 9.81 22.36
C PRO A 493 -23.38 11.06 21.46
N PRO A 494 -23.27 10.90 20.13
CA PRO A 494 -23.42 12.00 19.20
C PRO A 494 -24.90 12.45 19.10
N PRO A 495 -25.17 13.65 18.55
CA PRO A 495 -26.53 14.05 18.20
C PRO A 495 -27.21 13.04 17.26
N ASP A 496 -28.50 12.79 17.45
CA ASP A 496 -29.29 11.83 16.66
C ASP A 496 -29.18 12.07 15.14
N ALA A 497 -29.12 13.32 14.73
CA ALA A 497 -28.96 13.70 13.31
C ALA A 497 -27.74 13.07 12.62
N ILE A 498 -26.66 12.81 13.36
CA ILE A 498 -25.47 12.13 12.82
C ILE A 498 -25.80 10.67 12.51
N ILE A 499 -26.46 9.99 13.45
CA ILE A 499 -26.84 8.58 13.25
C ILE A 499 -27.86 8.46 12.12
N GLU A 500 -28.82 9.39 12.04
CA GLU A 500 -29.79 9.44 10.93
C GLU A 500 -29.12 9.66 9.58
N ARG A 501 -28.08 10.49 9.53
CA ARG A 501 -27.30 10.68 8.30
C ARG A 501 -26.52 9.42 7.92
N ILE A 502 -25.92 8.71 8.89
CA ILE A 502 -25.25 7.42 8.65
C ILE A 502 -26.29 6.41 8.10
N GLU A 503 -27.46 6.28 8.76
CA GLU A 503 -28.53 5.39 8.31
C GLU A 503 -28.96 5.71 6.88
N ALA A 504 -29.10 7.00 6.54
CA ALA A 504 -29.47 7.43 5.19
C ALA A 504 -28.42 7.03 4.15
N LEU A 505 -27.13 7.24 4.45
CA LEU A 505 -26.03 6.92 3.56
C LEU A 505 -25.93 5.42 3.25
N ILE A 506 -26.22 4.56 4.23
CA ILE A 506 -26.15 3.10 4.05
C ILE A 506 -27.52 2.46 3.70
N GLY A 507 -28.49 3.27 3.29
CA GLY A 507 -29.78 2.81 2.78
C GLY A 507 -30.76 2.30 3.85
N LEU A 508 -30.68 2.80 5.10
CA LEU A 508 -31.59 2.48 6.20
C LEU A 508 -32.68 3.54 6.42
N ALA A 509 -32.79 4.57 5.57
CA ALA A 509 -33.82 5.58 5.64
C ALA A 509 -35.17 5.17 4.95
N THR A 510 -35.42 3.88 4.78
CA THR A 510 -36.56 3.31 4.09
C THR A 510 -37.66 2.84 5.08
N ALA A 511 -38.91 2.71 4.62
CA ALA A 511 -40.03 2.31 5.44
C ALA A 511 -39.98 0.85 5.92
N ASP A 512 -39.23 0.00 5.22
CA ASP A 512 -39.03 -1.42 5.54
C ASP A 512 -37.87 -1.67 6.53
N THR A 513 -37.22 -0.60 7.01
CA THR A 513 -36.16 -0.69 8.01
C THR A 513 -36.74 -1.00 9.39
N LEU A 514 -36.23 -2.07 9.99
CA LEU A 514 -36.50 -2.44 11.37
C LEU A 514 -35.73 -1.53 12.32
N ARG A 515 -36.39 -0.99 13.37
CA ARG A 515 -35.74 0.01 14.26
C ARG A 515 -35.96 -0.31 15.73
N TYR A 516 -34.98 0.02 16.53
CA TYR A 516 -35.02 0.06 17.99
C TYR A 516 -34.27 1.31 18.48
N ALA A 517 -34.84 2.01 19.46
CA ALA A 517 -34.18 3.14 20.10
C ALA A 517 -34.48 3.16 21.61
N ASP A 518 -33.44 3.42 22.40
CA ASP A 518 -33.51 3.72 23.84
C ASP A 518 -32.71 5.01 24.09
N GLN A 519 -33.43 6.12 24.11
CA GLN A 519 -32.80 7.45 24.28
C GLN A 519 -32.12 7.60 25.64
N LYS A 520 -32.63 6.93 26.70
CA LYS A 520 -32.03 7.03 28.04
C LYS A 520 -30.63 6.40 28.11
N ARG A 521 -30.43 5.36 27.30
CA ARG A 521 -29.12 4.65 27.21
C ARG A 521 -28.29 5.11 26.04
N GLY A 522 -28.76 6.04 25.23
CA GLY A 522 -28.09 6.47 24.00
C GLY A 522 -27.90 5.32 22.99
N GLN A 523 -28.85 4.35 23.00
CA GLN A 523 -28.79 3.16 22.13
C GLN A 523 -29.78 3.27 20.99
N ARG A 524 -29.29 2.98 19.77
CA ARG A 524 -30.13 2.92 18.58
C ARG A 524 -29.67 1.77 17.71
N ARG A 525 -30.63 1.07 17.09
CA ARG A 525 -30.38 -0.02 16.15
C ARG A 525 -31.31 0.11 14.97
N ALA A 526 -30.79 -0.14 13.79
CA ALA A 526 -31.56 -0.20 12.56
C ALA A 526 -31.05 -1.36 11.70
N ALA A 527 -31.94 -2.12 11.09
CA ALA A 527 -31.59 -3.23 10.23
C ALA A 527 -32.51 -3.30 9.02
N ARG A 528 -31.96 -3.56 7.84
CA ARG A 528 -32.71 -3.86 6.62
C ARG A 528 -32.46 -5.30 6.20
N LEU A 529 -33.56 -5.99 5.92
CA LEU A 529 -33.58 -7.36 5.45
C LEU A 529 -34.05 -7.40 4.00
N VAL A 530 -33.39 -8.17 3.17
CA VAL A 530 -33.75 -8.35 1.75
C VAL A 530 -33.99 -9.83 1.47
N ARG A 531 -35.01 -10.12 0.67
CA ARG A 531 -35.35 -11.50 0.29
C ARG A 531 -34.60 -11.92 -0.97
N HIS A 532 -33.85 -12.99 -0.86
CA HIS A 532 -33.16 -13.65 -1.98
C HIS A 532 -33.71 -15.07 -2.14
N GLY A 533 -34.62 -15.27 -3.09
CA GLY A 533 -35.33 -16.54 -3.26
C GLY A 533 -36.13 -16.92 -2.00
N ASN A 534 -35.79 -18.04 -1.38
CA ASN A 534 -36.41 -18.53 -0.15
C ASN A 534 -35.74 -18.06 1.14
N ALA A 535 -34.60 -17.38 1.05
CA ALA A 535 -33.84 -16.89 2.20
C ALA A 535 -34.00 -15.38 2.39
N THR A 536 -34.02 -14.94 3.64
CA THR A 536 -33.96 -13.52 4.00
C THR A 536 -32.57 -13.21 4.52
N MET A 537 -31.89 -12.23 3.93
CA MET A 537 -30.52 -11.84 4.25
C MET A 537 -30.48 -10.48 4.93
N LEU A 538 -29.49 -10.28 5.78
CA LEU A 538 -29.20 -8.97 6.36
C LEU A 538 -28.40 -8.14 5.34
N GLU A 539 -28.97 -7.03 4.88
CA GLU A 539 -28.39 -6.16 3.85
C GLU A 539 -27.64 -4.97 4.45
N ALA A 540 -28.22 -4.37 5.51
CA ALA A 540 -27.61 -3.25 6.22
C ALA A 540 -27.95 -3.29 7.71
N ILE A 541 -27.04 -2.79 8.56
CA ILE A 541 -27.25 -2.71 10.00
C ILE A 541 -26.49 -1.54 10.61
N VAL A 542 -27.10 -0.89 11.60
CA VAL A 542 -26.49 0.07 12.53
C VAL A 542 -26.67 -0.42 13.96
N LEU A 543 -25.59 -0.44 14.72
CA LEU A 543 -25.54 -0.61 16.17
C LEU A 543 -24.89 0.64 16.75
N ALA A 544 -25.64 1.44 17.50
CA ALA A 544 -25.17 2.65 18.17
C ALA A 544 -25.37 2.55 19.68
N GLY A 545 -24.37 2.96 20.46
CA GLY A 545 -24.34 2.93 21.92
C GLY A 545 -23.87 1.62 22.54
N ASP A 546 -24.11 0.49 21.89
CA ASP A 546 -23.65 -0.84 22.30
C ASP A 546 -23.45 -1.72 21.06
N THR A 547 -22.22 -2.12 20.81
CA THR A 547 -21.83 -2.98 19.68
C THR A 547 -21.50 -4.42 20.11
N SER A 548 -21.83 -4.85 21.32
CA SER A 548 -21.46 -6.16 21.88
C SER A 548 -21.96 -7.36 21.06
N ALA A 549 -23.03 -7.19 20.28
CA ALA A 549 -23.56 -8.19 19.36
C ALA A 549 -22.84 -8.25 17.99
N GLU A 550 -21.82 -7.42 17.76
CA GLU A 550 -21.18 -7.27 16.45
C GLU A 550 -20.58 -8.57 15.91
N GLY A 551 -20.00 -9.41 16.76
CA GLY A 551 -19.29 -10.62 16.34
C GLY A 551 -20.11 -11.53 15.45
N TRP A 552 -21.35 -11.82 15.82
CA TRP A 552 -22.24 -12.66 15.03
C TRP A 552 -23.00 -11.90 13.93
N LEU A 553 -23.37 -10.64 14.18
CA LEU A 553 -24.07 -9.82 13.19
C LEU A 553 -23.17 -9.47 11.99
N LYS A 554 -21.91 -9.18 12.25
CA LYS A 554 -20.90 -8.96 11.21
C LYS A 554 -20.73 -10.20 10.33
N THR A 555 -20.61 -11.38 10.93
CA THR A 555 -20.51 -12.65 10.19
C THR A 555 -21.77 -12.91 9.37
N LEU A 556 -22.96 -12.72 9.99
CA LEU A 556 -24.24 -12.91 9.32
C LEU A 556 -24.37 -12.06 8.04
N LEU A 557 -23.97 -10.78 8.11
CA LEU A 557 -24.03 -9.85 6.99
C LEU A 557 -22.94 -10.12 5.96
N GLN A 558 -21.67 -10.26 6.39
CA GLN A 558 -20.54 -10.41 5.47
C GLN A 558 -20.58 -11.73 4.68
N GLU A 559 -21.03 -12.80 5.31
CA GLU A 559 -21.09 -14.12 4.70
C GLU A 559 -22.46 -14.41 4.05
N GLU A 560 -23.35 -13.40 4.04
CA GLU A 560 -24.70 -13.48 3.45
C GLU A 560 -25.47 -14.74 3.94
N LEU A 561 -25.45 -14.95 5.26
CA LEU A 561 -26.14 -16.09 5.86
C LEU A 561 -27.63 -15.79 6.07
N PRO A 562 -28.52 -16.81 6.01
CA PRO A 562 -29.94 -16.63 6.24
C PRO A 562 -30.26 -16.03 7.61
N ALA A 563 -30.96 -14.90 7.63
CA ALA A 563 -31.26 -14.12 8.84
C ALA A 563 -32.62 -14.42 9.47
N GLN A 564 -33.49 -15.20 8.81
CA GLN A 564 -34.87 -15.40 9.26
C GLN A 564 -34.99 -16.05 10.64
N SER A 565 -34.08 -16.89 11.06
CA SER A 565 -34.07 -17.55 12.38
C SER A 565 -33.70 -16.63 13.54
N TYR A 566 -33.17 -15.45 13.27
CA TYR A 566 -32.73 -14.51 14.30
C TYR A 566 -33.80 -13.46 14.64
N GLY A 567 -34.72 -13.14 13.72
CA GLY A 567 -35.86 -12.29 13.93
C GLY A 567 -35.55 -10.99 14.69
N ARG A 568 -36.31 -10.72 15.75
CA ARG A 568 -36.12 -9.53 16.59
C ARG A 568 -34.78 -9.46 17.34
N LEU A 569 -34.04 -10.57 17.46
CA LEU A 569 -32.71 -10.59 18.13
C LEU A 569 -31.68 -9.72 17.39
N LEU A 570 -31.88 -9.46 16.10
CA LEU A 570 -31.07 -8.50 15.34
C LEU A 570 -31.07 -7.10 15.97
N LEU A 571 -32.14 -6.73 16.67
CA LEU A 571 -32.31 -5.41 17.27
C LEU A 571 -32.12 -5.40 18.80
N VAL A 572 -31.99 -6.54 19.48
CA VAL A 572 -31.84 -6.59 20.93
C VAL A 572 -30.40 -6.27 21.36
N PRO A 573 -30.19 -5.25 22.20
CA PRO A 573 -28.87 -4.95 22.76
C PRO A 573 -28.26 -6.17 23.50
N GLY A 574 -26.97 -6.44 23.28
CA GLY A 574 -26.27 -7.53 23.93
C GLY A 574 -26.75 -8.94 23.56
N ALA A 575 -27.62 -9.09 22.57
CA ALA A 575 -28.12 -10.40 22.16
C ALA A 575 -26.99 -11.31 21.70
N LYS A 576 -27.03 -12.55 22.19
CA LYS A 576 -26.18 -13.64 21.68
C LYS A 576 -26.94 -14.36 20.57
N ALA A 577 -26.21 -14.83 19.58
CA ALA A 577 -26.80 -15.67 18.54
C ALA A 577 -27.42 -16.93 19.16
N PRO A 578 -28.69 -17.26 18.87
CA PRO A 578 -29.36 -18.46 19.42
C PRO A 578 -28.78 -19.76 18.87
N VAL A 579 -28.16 -19.67 17.67
CA VAL A 579 -27.42 -20.76 17.01
C VAL A 579 -26.05 -20.22 16.65
N ALA A 580 -25.02 -21.03 16.81
CA ALA A 580 -23.66 -20.62 16.44
C ALA A 580 -23.60 -20.25 14.95
N VAL A 581 -23.27 -18.99 14.68
CA VAL A 581 -23.00 -18.52 13.30
C VAL A 581 -21.66 -19.09 12.89
N GLN A 582 -21.66 -20.06 11.98
CA GLN A 582 -20.43 -20.65 11.48
C GLN A 582 -19.80 -19.70 10.47
N SER A 583 -18.66 -19.13 10.82
CA SER A 583 -17.83 -18.39 9.88
C SER A 583 -17.08 -19.36 8.94
N ARG A 584 -16.95 -18.98 7.69
CA ARG A 584 -16.07 -19.68 6.72
C ARG A 584 -14.59 -19.62 7.11
N GLY A 585 -14.24 -18.82 8.10
CA GLY A 585 -12.87 -18.57 8.52
C GLY A 585 -12.20 -17.38 7.80
N LYS A 586 -10.97 -17.11 8.20
CA LYS A 586 -10.18 -15.99 7.66
C LYS A 586 -9.60 -16.33 6.27
N PRO A 587 -9.75 -15.46 5.26
CA PRO A 587 -9.10 -15.65 3.97
C PRO A 587 -7.58 -15.72 4.07
N VAL A 588 -7.00 -16.82 3.61
CA VAL A 588 -5.55 -17.04 3.48
C VAL A 588 -5.11 -16.81 2.03
N CYS A 589 -5.84 -17.33 1.06
CA CYS A 589 -5.59 -17.07 -0.35
C CYS A 589 -6.62 -16.07 -0.89
N THR A 590 -6.26 -14.79 -0.96
CA THR A 590 -7.14 -13.70 -1.38
C THR A 590 -7.56 -13.83 -2.85
N CYS A 591 -6.66 -14.23 -3.75
CA CYS A 591 -6.97 -14.30 -5.18
C CYS A 591 -7.92 -15.46 -5.55
N LEU A 592 -7.98 -16.53 -4.75
CA LEU A 592 -8.85 -17.70 -4.96
C LEU A 592 -9.86 -17.89 -3.82
N ASN A 593 -9.96 -16.93 -2.91
CA ASN A 593 -10.91 -16.95 -1.80
C ASN A 593 -10.89 -18.21 -0.93
N VAL A 594 -9.70 -18.72 -0.60
CA VAL A 594 -9.55 -19.92 0.24
C VAL A 594 -9.26 -19.51 1.67
N THR A 595 -10.08 -19.99 2.61
CA THR A 595 -10.01 -19.65 4.04
C THR A 595 -9.14 -20.64 4.83
N ASP A 596 -8.71 -20.24 6.02
CA ASP A 596 -7.98 -21.07 6.98
C ASP A 596 -8.78 -22.31 7.39
N ALA A 597 -10.10 -22.18 7.56
CA ALA A 597 -10.98 -23.31 7.88
C ALA A 597 -11.00 -24.34 6.73
N ALA A 598 -11.15 -23.89 5.48
CA ALA A 598 -11.12 -24.75 4.31
C ALA A 598 -9.76 -25.46 4.16
N ILE A 599 -8.66 -24.72 4.35
CA ILE A 599 -7.30 -25.24 4.31
C ILE A 599 -7.08 -26.28 5.42
N THR A 600 -7.51 -25.99 6.64
CA THR A 600 -7.34 -26.91 7.79
C THR A 600 -8.14 -28.20 7.58
N THR A 601 -9.38 -28.09 7.08
CA THR A 601 -10.22 -29.25 6.76
C THR A 601 -9.56 -30.12 5.70
N GLU A 602 -9.00 -29.53 4.67
CA GLU A 602 -8.32 -30.28 3.61
C GLU A 602 -6.99 -30.87 4.07
N LEU A 603 -6.19 -30.15 4.84
CA LEU A 603 -4.93 -30.62 5.40
C LEU A 603 -5.11 -31.84 6.32
N ALA A 604 -6.27 -32.00 6.96
CA ALA A 604 -6.59 -33.19 7.73
C ALA A 604 -6.70 -34.46 6.87
N GLN A 605 -6.91 -34.31 5.56
CA GLN A 605 -7.00 -35.43 4.59
C GLN A 605 -5.70 -35.61 3.79
N CYS A 606 -4.75 -34.69 3.89
CA CYS A 606 -3.48 -34.76 3.15
C CYS A 606 -2.45 -35.63 3.88
N HIS A 607 -1.70 -36.44 3.11
CA HIS A 607 -0.72 -37.38 3.63
C HIS A 607 0.66 -37.19 2.99
N GLY A 608 1.70 -37.72 3.63
CA GLY A 608 3.08 -37.64 3.12
C GLY A 608 3.90 -36.52 3.79
N THR A 609 4.96 -36.11 3.11
CA THR A 609 5.83 -35.03 3.56
C THR A 609 5.12 -33.65 3.50
N ASP A 610 5.70 -32.62 4.12
CA ASP A 610 5.17 -31.25 4.02
C ASP A 610 5.03 -30.78 2.56
N ALA A 611 5.94 -31.20 1.68
CA ALA A 611 5.90 -30.90 0.26
C ALA A 611 4.73 -31.63 -0.44
N ASP A 612 4.52 -32.91 -0.14
CA ASP A 612 3.42 -33.69 -0.70
C ASP A 612 2.07 -33.16 -0.25
N ARG A 613 1.94 -32.81 1.03
CA ARG A 613 0.73 -32.22 1.62
C ARG A 613 0.39 -30.85 1.01
N LEU A 614 1.43 -30.03 0.81
CA LEU A 614 1.24 -28.73 0.13
C LEU A 614 0.79 -28.94 -1.33
N ALA A 615 1.38 -29.89 -2.05
CA ALA A 615 1.01 -30.18 -3.43
C ALA A 615 -0.43 -30.71 -3.53
N GLN A 616 -0.85 -31.61 -2.62
CA GLN A 616 -2.25 -32.10 -2.56
C GLN A 616 -3.23 -30.95 -2.28
N LEU A 617 -2.91 -30.10 -1.30
CA LEU A 617 -3.70 -28.92 -0.96
C LEU A 617 -3.85 -27.98 -2.18
N GLN A 618 -2.74 -27.71 -2.88
CA GLN A 618 -2.73 -26.86 -4.08
C GLN A 618 -3.50 -27.51 -5.24
N GLY A 619 -3.39 -28.81 -5.41
CA GLY A 619 -4.15 -29.55 -6.42
C GLY A 619 -5.66 -29.46 -6.23
N LYS A 620 -6.13 -29.42 -4.99
CA LYS A 620 -7.56 -29.42 -4.65
C LYS A 620 -8.16 -28.03 -4.48
N LEU A 621 -7.50 -27.15 -3.75
CA LEU A 621 -8.00 -25.80 -3.45
C LEU A 621 -7.37 -24.71 -4.33
N HIS A 622 -6.40 -25.04 -5.15
CA HIS A 622 -5.64 -24.12 -6.01
C HIS A 622 -4.98 -22.94 -5.27
N CYS A 623 -4.99 -22.93 -3.93
CA CYS A 623 -4.39 -21.86 -3.16
C CYS A 623 -2.86 -21.82 -3.33
N GLY A 624 -2.31 -20.62 -3.55
CA GLY A 624 -0.87 -20.42 -3.79
C GLY A 624 -0.39 -20.71 -5.21
N THR A 625 -1.28 -21.07 -6.15
CA THR A 625 -0.90 -21.39 -7.55
C THR A 625 -0.97 -20.18 -8.48
N ASN A 626 -1.67 -19.09 -8.09
CA ASN A 626 -1.78 -17.88 -8.88
C ASN A 626 -0.65 -16.88 -8.52
N CYS A 627 -0.89 -15.92 -7.63
CA CYS A 627 0.11 -14.91 -7.26
C CYS A 627 1.20 -15.42 -6.29
N GLY A 628 0.97 -16.54 -5.61
CA GLY A 628 1.92 -17.16 -4.68
C GLY A 628 2.09 -16.45 -3.34
N SER A 629 1.51 -15.27 -3.11
CA SER A 629 1.74 -14.47 -1.89
C SER A 629 1.29 -15.15 -0.60
N CYS A 630 0.37 -16.10 -0.65
CA CYS A 630 -0.06 -16.90 0.50
C CYS A 630 0.84 -18.12 0.80
N LEU A 631 1.79 -18.47 -0.07
CA LEU A 631 2.65 -19.66 0.11
C LEU A 631 3.39 -19.71 1.45
N PRO A 632 3.97 -18.62 1.99
CA PRO A 632 4.62 -18.66 3.30
C PRO A 632 3.65 -19.08 4.42
N GLU A 633 2.41 -18.58 4.38
CA GLU A 633 1.38 -18.92 5.37
C GLU A 633 0.89 -20.36 5.19
N LEU A 634 0.67 -20.80 3.95
CA LEU A 634 0.31 -22.20 3.64
C LEU A 634 1.37 -23.17 4.14
N LYS A 635 2.65 -22.90 3.90
CA LYS A 635 3.76 -23.72 4.42
C LYS A 635 3.78 -23.75 5.94
N ARG A 636 3.47 -22.65 6.61
CA ARG A 636 3.35 -22.60 8.07
C ARG A 636 2.18 -23.48 8.56
N MET A 637 1.01 -23.37 7.92
CA MET A 637 -0.16 -24.18 8.25
C MET A 637 0.10 -25.67 8.06
N VAL A 638 0.73 -26.07 6.95
CA VAL A 638 1.13 -27.46 6.68
C VAL A 638 2.01 -28.00 7.81
N ARG A 639 3.00 -27.23 8.27
CA ARG A 639 3.90 -27.64 9.37
C ARG A 639 3.19 -27.71 10.72
N SER A 640 2.27 -26.77 11.01
CA SER A 640 1.56 -26.71 12.30
C SER A 640 0.48 -27.77 12.45
N THR A 641 -0.12 -28.20 11.34
CA THR A 641 -1.11 -29.30 11.29
C THR A 641 -0.47 -30.66 11.08
N GLY A 642 0.65 -31.00 11.68
CA GLY A 642 1.41 -32.23 11.47
C GLY A 642 0.57 -33.45 11.03
N PRO A 643 1.12 -34.46 10.35
CA PRO A 643 0.34 -35.62 9.95
C PRO A 643 -0.38 -36.18 11.18
N LEU A 644 -1.63 -36.62 11.02
CA LEU A 644 -2.35 -37.41 12.01
C LEU A 644 -1.56 -38.71 12.24
N ALA A 645 -0.40 -38.57 12.86
CA ALA A 645 0.42 -39.68 13.30
C ALA A 645 -0.29 -40.35 14.50
N SER A 646 -0.91 -41.50 14.21
CA SER A 646 -0.95 -42.64 15.12
C SER A 646 -1.16 -42.37 16.62
N LYS A 647 -2.03 -41.44 17.02
CA LYS A 647 -2.53 -41.42 18.39
C LYS A 647 -3.52 -42.54 18.67
N HIS A 648 -4.01 -43.24 17.66
CA HIS A 648 -4.94 -44.36 17.78
C HIS A 648 -4.30 -45.76 17.74
N MET A 649 -3.00 -45.90 17.48
CA MET A 649 -2.35 -47.21 17.54
C MET A 649 -1.60 -47.49 18.86
N ALA A 650 -1.42 -46.49 19.73
CA ALA A 650 -0.76 -46.69 21.02
C ALA A 650 -1.73 -47.02 22.19
N GLN A 651 -3.05 -46.97 21.97
CA GLN A 651 -4.06 -47.39 22.99
C GLN A 651 -4.68 -48.77 22.73
N ALA A 652 -4.25 -49.48 21.69
CA ALA A 652 -4.71 -50.85 21.42
C ALA A 652 -3.62 -51.93 21.70
N ALA A 653 -2.52 -51.55 22.36
CA ALA A 653 -1.42 -52.44 22.70
C ALA A 653 -0.98 -52.33 24.16
N THR A 654 -1.92 -52.04 25.08
CA THR A 654 -1.75 -52.29 26.52
C THR A 654 -2.99 -52.99 27.09
#